data_6921bf0c27bde48bd8a40f744c3f69a8
#
_entry.id   6921bf0c27bde48bd8a40f744c3f69a8
#
_cell.length_a   1.000
_cell.length_b   1.000
_cell.length_c   1.000
_cell.angle_alpha   90.00
_cell.angle_beta   90.00
_cell.angle_gamma   90.00
#
_symmetry.space_group_name_H-M   'P 1'
#
loop_
_entity.id
_entity.type
_entity.pdbx_description
1 polymer ?
#
loop_
_entity_poly.entity_id
_entity_poly.type
_entity_poly.pdbx_seq_one_letter_code
_entity_poly.pdbx_strand_id
1 'polypeptide(L)'
;MKGAFVERDLSWMYFNHRILQEAEKKNVPILERMSFLGIYSNNLDEFFRVRMASLNRIALSKDKNIKQDRERAKKTIKEINHLNACYNKEFEKAVDDITEELEKQGIRLLHENELNEEQQLFIRRLYLEKLNGSTNPIWLSQVKEIGATGDDGIFLAVKRMEWHEDKKKPKVDYALISMPDKEMGRFVRLPKSDGMENIMYLDDVIRYCLPMIFIGEGKATYEAYSFKFTKDAEMEMDNDLNSGVMQKVAKGVKSRKSGEPIRVIYDDSMPKELLKRIMSRLNIDTLDTIVSGGRYQNHKDLMAFPDCGRDDLKYPKWTPILKPELETEQSILDTIRQKDRFIHVPYHSFNSFIRVLREAALSPDVKAINVTLYRLAKASKVVKALICAARNGKKVTVVIELLARFDEESNIKWSKRLQEAGVEVIFGVEGLKIHSKLVYISCKSGDIACIGTGNLHEGNAKVYTDYMMMTARPQIVREVKKVFEFISKPFKPVKFRELLVSPNEMKPKILRLISDEMRNAKEGLEAWIKVKINHITDEDVVAKLYEASQAGVKISILIRGNCSLVPGLPGISENISAVGIIDTYLEHSRILIFANGGNPKYYLGSADWMPRNLVNRIEVLTPVYDEELQHDLERTIDYGLRDTTNARIVDGRGTNAFQDGAPFRSQEQLYVDYLKESQEMNNVINK
;
A
#
# COMPACT_ATOMS: atom_id res chain seq x y z
N MET A 1 17.59 -21.33 -18.73
CA MET A 1 17.37 -20.17 -17.85
C MET A 1 17.01 -20.53 -16.38
N LYS A 2 17.33 -21.77 -15.92
CA LYS A 2 17.20 -22.13 -14.50
C LYS A 2 18.21 -21.29 -13.68
N GLY A 3 17.73 -20.46 -12.77
CA GLY A 3 18.53 -19.59 -11.89
C GLY A 3 18.49 -18.09 -12.20
N ALA A 4 17.89 -17.69 -13.32
CA ALA A 4 17.73 -16.29 -13.72
C ALA A 4 16.33 -15.71 -13.39
N PHE A 5 15.56 -16.36 -12.50
CA PHE A 5 14.23 -15.92 -12.12
C PHE A 5 14.07 -16.06 -10.61
N VAL A 6 13.74 -14.95 -9.95
CA VAL A 6 13.41 -14.93 -8.52
C VAL A 6 11.93 -15.20 -8.34
N GLU A 7 11.60 -16.11 -7.43
CA GLU A 7 10.23 -16.35 -7.06
C GLU A 7 9.58 -15.06 -6.52
N ARG A 8 8.38 -14.75 -7.00
CA ARG A 8 7.69 -13.48 -6.72
C ARG A 8 7.54 -13.18 -5.22
N ASP A 9 7.20 -14.20 -4.43
CA ASP A 9 6.92 -14.02 -3.02
C ASP A 9 8.21 -13.90 -2.18
N LEU A 10 9.33 -14.48 -2.65
CA LEU A 10 10.67 -14.23 -2.10
C LEU A 10 11.15 -12.81 -2.45
N SER A 11 10.97 -12.38 -3.67
CA SER A 11 11.28 -11.00 -4.09
C SER A 11 10.49 -9.98 -3.26
N TRP A 12 9.26 -10.32 -2.84
CA TRP A 12 8.47 -9.49 -1.94
C TRP A 12 9.11 -9.38 -0.55
N MET A 13 9.66 -10.47 -0.02
CA MET A 13 10.39 -10.43 1.26
C MET A 13 11.60 -9.49 1.19
N TYR A 14 12.36 -9.53 0.09
CA TYR A 14 13.48 -8.60 -0.14
C TYR A 14 13.04 -7.14 -0.21
N PHE A 15 11.90 -6.88 -0.85
CA PHE A 15 11.31 -5.54 -0.87
C PHE A 15 10.92 -5.07 0.54
N ASN A 16 10.22 -5.88 1.32
CA ASN A 16 9.80 -5.49 2.65
C ASN A 16 11.00 -5.28 3.59
N HIS A 17 12.08 -6.06 3.41
CA HIS A 17 13.33 -5.87 4.14
C HIS A 17 13.96 -4.48 3.88
N ARG A 18 13.87 -3.93 2.67
CA ARG A 18 14.32 -2.55 2.40
C ARG A 18 13.62 -1.50 3.27
N ILE A 19 12.36 -1.75 3.63
CA ILE A 19 11.61 -0.87 4.54
C ILE A 19 12.15 -0.97 5.97
N LEU A 20 12.48 -2.17 6.42
CA LEU A 20 13.13 -2.37 7.72
C LEU A 20 14.49 -1.67 7.79
N GLN A 21 15.29 -1.77 6.74
CA GLN A 21 16.57 -1.08 6.65
C GLN A 21 16.45 0.46 6.73
N GLU A 22 15.32 1.06 6.29
CA GLU A 22 15.09 2.50 6.52
C GLU A 22 14.86 2.81 8.00
N ALA A 23 14.21 1.91 8.75
CA ALA A 23 14.06 2.07 10.20
C ALA A 23 15.40 1.98 10.94
N GLU A 24 16.37 1.26 10.41
CA GLU A 24 17.72 1.11 11.01
C GLU A 24 18.65 2.31 10.70
N LYS A 25 18.33 3.09 9.68
CA LYS A 25 19.16 4.22 9.23
C LYS A 25 19.15 5.38 10.23
N LYS A 26 20.32 5.71 10.81
CA LYS A 26 20.47 6.78 11.82
C LYS A 26 20.24 8.20 11.29
N ASN A 27 20.38 8.42 9.99
CA ASN A 27 20.13 9.73 9.37
C ASN A 27 18.64 9.93 9.01
N VAL A 28 17.81 8.93 9.19
CA VAL A 28 16.34 9.06 9.10
C VAL A 28 15.82 9.57 10.44
N PRO A 29 14.95 10.60 10.47
CA PRO A 29 14.37 11.12 11.71
C PRO A 29 13.68 10.02 12.52
N ILE A 30 13.82 10.05 13.85
CA ILE A 30 13.48 8.90 14.69
C ILE A 30 11.99 8.52 14.66
N LEU A 31 11.07 9.50 14.54
CA LEU A 31 9.64 9.20 14.41
C LEU A 31 9.28 8.61 13.04
N GLU A 32 10.04 8.91 12.01
CA GLU A 32 9.91 8.25 10.71
C GLU A 32 10.43 6.82 10.76
N ARG A 33 11.54 6.58 11.46
CA ARG A 33 12.06 5.23 11.70
C ARG A 33 11.00 4.36 12.42
N MET A 34 10.34 4.91 13.43
CA MET A 34 9.22 4.27 14.12
C MET A 34 8.06 3.96 13.14
N SER A 35 7.74 4.91 12.27
CA SER A 35 6.72 4.73 11.22
C SER A 35 7.12 3.63 10.22
N PHE A 36 8.39 3.55 9.79
CA PHE A 36 8.87 2.48 8.90
C PHE A 36 8.78 1.10 9.55
N LEU A 37 9.02 0.95 10.84
CA LEU A 37 8.74 -0.30 11.57
C LEU A 37 7.25 -0.68 11.47
N GLY A 38 6.37 0.31 11.66
CA GLY A 38 4.93 0.11 11.51
C GLY A 38 4.53 -0.32 10.11
N ILE A 39 5.09 0.32 9.07
CA ILE A 39 4.85 -0.02 7.65
C ILE A 39 5.35 -1.43 7.35
N TYR A 40 6.55 -1.79 7.79
CA TYR A 40 7.11 -3.14 7.63
C TYR A 40 6.18 -4.20 8.21
N SER A 41 5.73 -4.00 9.46
CA SER A 41 4.83 -4.91 10.16
C SER A 41 3.46 -5.03 9.46
N ASN A 42 2.88 -3.91 9.05
CA ASN A 42 1.60 -3.90 8.35
C ASN A 42 1.65 -4.64 7.00
N ASN A 43 2.72 -4.42 6.25
CA ASN A 43 2.95 -5.11 4.98
C ASN A 43 3.11 -6.61 5.18
N LEU A 44 3.84 -7.02 6.22
CA LEU A 44 4.05 -8.43 6.56
C LEU A 44 2.72 -9.11 6.93
N ASP A 45 1.88 -8.45 7.73
CA ASP A 45 0.55 -8.95 8.07
C ASP A 45 -0.33 -9.16 6.82
N GLU A 46 -0.33 -8.20 5.89
CA GLU A 46 -1.09 -8.33 4.62
C GLU A 46 -0.54 -9.47 3.76
N PHE A 47 0.79 -9.63 3.70
CA PHE A 47 1.44 -10.70 2.97
C PHE A 47 1.02 -12.08 3.51
N PHE A 48 1.04 -12.28 4.82
CA PHE A 48 0.62 -13.53 5.42
C PHE A 48 -0.87 -13.81 5.20
N ARG A 49 -1.73 -12.80 5.37
CA ARG A 49 -3.20 -12.93 5.14
C ARG A 49 -3.56 -13.36 3.73
N VAL A 50 -2.75 -13.00 2.74
CA VAL A 50 -3.10 -13.14 1.33
C VAL A 50 -2.20 -14.12 0.62
N ARG A 51 -0.89 -13.93 0.71
CA ARG A 51 0.07 -14.70 -0.08
C ARG A 51 0.42 -16.03 0.56
N MET A 52 0.74 -16.01 1.86
CA MET A 52 1.01 -17.26 2.59
C MET A 52 -0.23 -18.15 2.65
N ALA A 53 -1.43 -17.57 2.87
CA ALA A 53 -2.69 -18.32 2.79
C ALA A 53 -2.85 -19.03 1.43
N SER A 54 -2.59 -18.30 0.33
CA SER A 54 -2.65 -18.89 -1.02
C SER A 54 -1.60 -19.99 -1.24
N LEU A 55 -0.35 -19.77 -0.79
CA LEU A 55 0.72 -20.76 -0.89
C LEU A 55 0.40 -22.01 -0.06
N ASN A 56 -0.15 -21.85 1.14
CA ASN A 56 -0.57 -22.97 1.99
C ASN A 56 -1.68 -23.80 1.32
N ARG A 57 -2.69 -23.17 0.72
CA ARG A 57 -3.73 -23.89 -0.04
C ARG A 57 -3.15 -24.73 -1.18
N ILE A 58 -2.19 -24.17 -1.94
CA ILE A 58 -1.51 -24.92 -3.01
C ILE A 58 -0.69 -26.08 -2.42
N ALA A 59 0.06 -25.85 -1.34
CA ALA A 59 0.90 -26.84 -0.68
C ALA A 59 0.09 -28.01 -0.10
N LEU A 60 -1.14 -27.75 0.35
CA LEU A 60 -2.06 -28.73 0.96
C LEU A 60 -2.99 -29.40 -0.06
N SER A 61 -3.07 -28.88 -1.28
CA SER A 61 -3.97 -29.43 -2.31
C SER A 61 -3.68 -30.90 -2.60
N LYS A 62 -4.73 -31.70 -2.67
CA LYS A 62 -4.66 -33.14 -3.02
C LYS A 62 -4.77 -33.39 -4.52
N ASP A 63 -4.92 -32.35 -5.34
CA ASP A 63 -5.00 -32.46 -6.79
C ASP A 63 -3.66 -32.96 -7.36
N LYS A 64 -3.74 -34.07 -8.11
CA LYS A 64 -2.57 -34.73 -8.72
C LYS A 64 -1.98 -33.89 -9.85
N ASN A 65 -2.78 -33.06 -10.50
CA ASN A 65 -2.36 -32.27 -11.66
C ASN A 65 -1.39 -31.13 -11.29
N ILE A 66 -1.41 -30.66 -10.04
CA ILE A 66 -0.56 -29.55 -9.54
C ILE A 66 0.61 -30.03 -8.67
N LYS A 67 1.12 -31.25 -8.89
CA LYS A 67 2.21 -31.81 -8.07
C LYS A 67 3.46 -30.91 -8.07
N GLN A 68 3.84 -30.36 -9.22
CA GLN A 68 5.00 -29.47 -9.33
C GLN A 68 4.78 -28.15 -8.58
N ASP A 69 3.60 -27.56 -8.72
CA ASP A 69 3.24 -26.33 -8.02
C ASP A 69 3.22 -26.52 -6.51
N ARG A 70 2.77 -27.68 -6.05
CA ARG A 70 2.78 -28.05 -4.62
C ARG A 70 4.19 -28.11 -4.06
N GLU A 71 5.11 -28.80 -4.74
CA GLU A 71 6.51 -28.88 -4.28
C GLU A 71 7.20 -27.50 -4.34
N ARG A 72 6.93 -26.70 -5.37
CA ARG A 72 7.39 -25.31 -5.47
C ARG A 72 6.85 -24.48 -4.31
N ALA A 73 5.56 -24.56 -4.01
CA ALA A 73 4.93 -23.83 -2.90
C ALA A 73 5.55 -24.20 -1.55
N LYS A 74 5.74 -25.52 -1.26
CA LYS A 74 6.40 -25.97 -0.02
C LYS A 74 7.82 -25.42 0.13
N LYS A 75 8.61 -25.42 -0.96
CA LYS A 75 9.96 -24.86 -0.96
C LYS A 75 9.92 -23.35 -0.67
N THR A 76 9.06 -22.62 -1.37
CA THR A 76 8.88 -21.18 -1.19
C THR A 76 8.45 -20.82 0.23
N ILE A 77 7.50 -21.56 0.82
CA ILE A 77 7.06 -21.39 2.22
C ILE A 77 8.25 -21.54 3.18
N LYS A 78 9.06 -22.59 2.99
CA LYS A 78 10.24 -22.83 3.84
C LYS A 78 11.24 -21.69 3.78
N GLU A 79 11.52 -21.16 2.57
CA GLU A 79 12.44 -20.04 2.38
C GLU A 79 11.88 -18.74 2.97
N ILE A 80 10.57 -18.47 2.78
CA ILE A 80 9.90 -17.31 3.39
C ILE A 80 9.98 -17.36 4.92
N ASN A 81 9.68 -18.51 5.52
CA ASN A 81 9.73 -18.67 6.97
C ASN A 81 11.15 -18.48 7.52
N HIS A 82 12.17 -18.95 6.79
CA HIS A 82 13.56 -18.72 7.14
C HIS A 82 13.93 -17.23 7.11
N LEU A 83 13.62 -16.53 6.02
CA LEU A 83 13.84 -15.09 5.89
C LEU A 83 13.09 -14.30 6.96
N ASN A 84 11.82 -14.66 7.20
CA ASN A 84 11.01 -14.02 8.23
C ASN A 84 11.62 -14.15 9.62
N ALA A 85 12.19 -15.32 9.95
CA ALA A 85 12.86 -15.53 11.23
C ALA A 85 14.15 -14.69 11.38
N CYS A 86 14.90 -14.48 10.29
CA CYS A 86 16.07 -13.60 10.28
C CYS A 86 15.66 -12.14 10.45
N TYR A 87 14.74 -11.66 9.64
CA TYR A 87 14.29 -10.28 9.66
C TYR A 87 13.52 -9.90 10.93
N ASN A 88 12.88 -10.88 11.61
CA ASN A 88 12.25 -10.63 12.90
C ASN A 88 13.27 -10.24 13.97
N LYS A 89 14.44 -10.87 13.98
CA LYS A 89 15.53 -10.50 14.93
C LYS A 89 16.07 -9.09 14.67
N GLU A 90 16.22 -8.72 13.40
CA GLU A 90 16.62 -7.36 13.01
C GLU A 90 15.55 -6.35 13.44
N PHE A 91 14.28 -6.69 13.23
CA PHE A 91 13.13 -5.86 13.61
C PHE A 91 13.08 -5.63 15.13
N GLU A 92 13.20 -6.67 15.94
CA GLU A 92 13.19 -6.56 17.42
C GLU A 92 14.34 -5.67 17.89
N LYS A 93 15.54 -5.88 17.37
CA LYS A 93 16.68 -5.03 17.67
C LYS A 93 16.44 -3.57 17.27
N ALA A 94 15.86 -3.32 16.10
CA ALA A 94 15.56 -1.96 15.65
C ALA A 94 14.51 -1.28 16.54
N VAL A 95 13.53 -2.03 17.07
CA VAL A 95 12.56 -1.51 18.06
C VAL A 95 13.27 -1.08 19.33
N ASP A 96 14.16 -1.91 19.86
CA ASP A 96 14.92 -1.60 21.08
C ASP A 96 15.83 -0.38 20.87
N ASP A 97 16.63 -0.36 19.81
CA ASP A 97 17.53 0.74 19.46
C ASP A 97 16.79 2.08 19.31
N ILE A 98 15.61 2.07 18.66
CA ILE A 98 14.80 3.27 18.48
C ILE A 98 14.17 3.72 19.80
N THR A 99 13.73 2.79 20.64
CA THR A 99 13.14 3.11 21.95
C THR A 99 14.15 3.78 22.87
N GLU A 100 15.38 3.25 22.92
CA GLU A 100 16.47 3.87 23.68
C GLU A 100 16.86 5.27 23.15
N GLU A 101 16.81 5.44 21.83
CA GLU A 101 17.13 6.74 21.21
C GLU A 101 16.02 7.76 21.44
N LEU A 102 14.73 7.35 21.44
CA LEU A 102 13.58 8.20 21.80
C LEU A 102 13.71 8.75 23.22
N GLU A 103 14.16 7.92 24.19
CA GLU A 103 14.36 8.39 25.56
C GLU A 103 15.43 9.48 25.62
N LYS A 104 16.52 9.36 24.87
CA LYS A 104 17.57 10.41 24.74
C LYS A 104 17.02 11.70 24.10
N GLN A 105 15.94 11.59 23.32
CA GLN A 105 15.24 12.73 22.72
C GLN A 105 14.12 13.31 23.61
N GLY A 106 13.97 12.82 24.84
CA GLY A 106 12.99 13.30 25.80
C GLY A 106 11.58 12.69 25.68
N ILE A 107 11.47 11.54 25.00
CA ILE A 107 10.21 10.78 24.90
C ILE A 107 10.45 9.39 25.49
N ARG A 108 9.82 9.07 26.59
CA ARG A 108 9.98 7.79 27.30
C ARG A 108 8.75 6.91 27.15
N LEU A 109 8.98 5.63 26.83
CA LEU A 109 7.99 4.57 26.90
C LEU A 109 8.04 3.92 28.27
N LEU A 110 6.93 3.97 29.03
CA LEU A 110 6.82 3.42 30.39
C LEU A 110 6.03 2.12 30.39
N HIS A 111 6.45 1.20 31.27
CA HIS A 111 5.72 -0.01 31.61
C HIS A 111 4.87 0.20 32.87
N GLU A 112 3.94 -0.73 33.15
CA GLU A 112 3.00 -0.65 34.26
C GLU A 112 3.66 -0.58 35.65
N ASN A 113 4.93 -1.01 35.78
CA ASN A 113 5.67 -1.02 37.04
C ASN A 113 6.54 0.24 37.25
N GLU A 114 6.57 1.17 36.29
CA GLU A 114 7.46 2.34 36.29
C GLU A 114 6.72 3.65 36.57
N LEU A 115 5.46 3.57 36.95
CA LEU A 115 4.56 4.71 37.11
C LEU A 115 4.76 5.40 38.46
N ASN A 116 4.89 6.74 38.44
CA ASN A 116 4.77 7.56 39.65
C ASN A 116 3.33 7.72 40.09
N GLU A 117 3.12 8.32 41.29
CA GLU A 117 1.78 8.45 41.89
C GLU A 117 0.79 9.25 41.03
N GLU A 118 1.24 10.33 40.38
CA GLU A 118 0.41 11.15 39.48
C GLU A 118 -0.06 10.35 38.28
N GLN A 119 0.84 9.60 37.67
CA GLN A 119 0.57 8.74 36.51
C GLN A 119 -0.35 7.58 36.85
N GLN A 120 -0.18 6.99 38.05
CA GLN A 120 -1.07 5.96 38.57
C GLN A 120 -2.50 6.49 38.75
N LEU A 121 -2.66 7.69 39.37
CA LEU A 121 -3.96 8.35 39.52
C LEU A 121 -4.57 8.67 38.14
N PHE A 122 -3.79 9.17 37.21
CA PHE A 122 -4.24 9.44 35.85
C PHE A 122 -4.79 8.17 35.18
N ILE A 123 -4.06 7.03 35.23
CA ILE A 123 -4.49 5.77 34.63
C ILE A 123 -5.76 5.22 35.29
N ARG A 124 -5.86 5.28 36.61
CA ARG A 124 -7.08 4.86 37.31
C ARG A 124 -8.30 5.66 36.88
N ARG A 125 -8.14 6.98 36.73
CA ARG A 125 -9.20 7.86 36.24
C ARG A 125 -9.55 7.54 34.76
N LEU A 126 -8.55 7.38 33.92
CA LEU A 126 -8.73 7.01 32.52
C LEU A 126 -9.49 5.68 32.37
N TYR A 127 -9.16 4.69 33.20
CA TYR A 127 -9.88 3.43 33.27
C TYR A 127 -11.34 3.61 33.57
N LEU A 128 -11.65 4.31 34.66
CA LEU A 128 -13.03 4.52 35.09
C LEU A 128 -13.87 5.30 34.09
N GLU A 129 -13.27 6.30 33.44
CA GLU A 129 -13.98 7.18 32.48
C GLU A 129 -14.14 6.58 31.08
N LYS A 130 -13.16 5.78 30.62
CA LYS A 130 -13.11 5.38 29.21
C LYS A 130 -12.96 3.89 28.93
N LEU A 131 -12.30 3.13 29.81
CA LEU A 131 -11.98 1.72 29.58
C LEU A 131 -12.92 0.76 30.30
N ASN A 132 -13.54 1.22 31.36
CA ASN A 132 -14.52 0.43 32.12
C ASN A 132 -15.71 0.09 31.21
N GLY A 133 -15.97 -1.21 31.01
CA GLY A 133 -17.00 -1.71 30.09
C GLY A 133 -16.50 -2.06 28.69
N SER A 134 -15.32 -1.54 28.25
CA SER A 134 -14.67 -1.93 26.99
C SER A 134 -13.62 -3.04 27.19
N THR A 135 -13.24 -3.34 28.44
CA THR A 135 -12.22 -4.35 28.81
C THR A 135 -12.85 -5.54 29.53
N ASN A 136 -13.88 -6.13 28.95
CA ASN A 136 -14.60 -7.24 29.59
C ASN A 136 -13.82 -8.56 29.47
N PRO A 137 -13.39 -9.18 30.58
CA PRO A 137 -12.69 -10.45 30.54
C PRO A 137 -13.65 -11.60 30.23
N ILE A 138 -13.21 -12.53 29.41
CA ILE A 138 -13.92 -13.77 29.13
C ILE A 138 -13.09 -14.94 29.66
N TRP A 139 -13.66 -15.75 30.55
CA TRP A 139 -12.97 -16.92 31.08
C TRP A 139 -12.65 -17.93 29.96
N LEU A 140 -11.39 -18.31 29.82
CA LEU A 140 -10.95 -19.25 28.79
C LEU A 140 -11.63 -20.61 28.90
N SER A 141 -12.07 -21.00 30.09
CA SER A 141 -12.87 -22.23 30.32
C SER A 141 -14.25 -22.19 29.66
N GLN A 142 -14.82 -20.99 29.43
CA GLN A 142 -16.13 -20.79 28.82
C GLN A 142 -16.04 -20.57 27.31
N VAL A 143 -14.85 -20.27 26.78
CA VAL A 143 -14.63 -20.04 25.33
C VAL A 143 -14.50 -21.40 24.63
N LYS A 144 -15.39 -21.68 23.69
CA LYS A 144 -15.30 -22.86 22.82
C LYS A 144 -14.32 -22.62 21.69
N GLU A 145 -14.41 -21.45 21.05
CA GLU A 145 -13.60 -21.05 19.90
C GLU A 145 -13.33 -19.54 19.95
N ILE A 146 -12.05 -19.15 19.95
CA ILE A 146 -11.64 -17.74 19.97
C ILE A 146 -11.89 -17.10 18.59
N GLY A 147 -11.70 -17.83 17.51
CA GLY A 147 -11.91 -17.36 16.13
C GLY A 147 -13.33 -16.86 15.85
N ALA A 148 -14.33 -17.37 16.58
CA ALA A 148 -15.72 -16.95 16.41
C ALA A 148 -16.03 -15.54 16.98
N THR A 149 -15.14 -14.93 17.75
CA THR A 149 -15.35 -13.60 18.35
C THR A 149 -15.35 -12.44 17.34
N GLY A 150 -15.05 -12.71 16.07
CA GLY A 150 -15.21 -11.75 14.97
C GLY A 150 -14.06 -10.76 14.80
N ASP A 151 -13.20 -10.55 15.78
CA ASP A 151 -12.14 -9.55 15.75
C ASP A 151 -10.79 -10.12 15.34
N ASP A 152 -10.16 -9.48 14.34
CA ASP A 152 -8.72 -9.58 14.02
C ASP A 152 -7.93 -8.68 14.99
N GLY A 153 -8.12 -8.91 16.28
CA GLY A 153 -7.59 -8.02 17.32
C GLY A 153 -6.38 -8.59 18.03
N ILE A 154 -5.87 -7.76 18.93
CA ILE A 154 -4.91 -8.15 19.93
C ILE A 154 -5.68 -8.57 21.16
N PHE A 155 -5.19 -9.59 21.82
CA PHE A 155 -5.74 -10.11 23.06
C PHE A 155 -4.68 -10.12 24.15
N LEU A 156 -5.10 -9.84 25.37
CA LEU A 156 -4.34 -10.18 26.56
C LEU A 156 -4.87 -11.50 27.12
N ALA A 157 -4.01 -12.48 27.19
CA ALA A 157 -4.25 -13.72 27.91
C ALA A 157 -3.81 -13.54 29.35
N VAL A 158 -4.77 -13.45 30.25
CA VAL A 158 -4.55 -13.17 31.67
C VAL A 158 -4.53 -14.47 32.45
N LYS A 159 -3.46 -14.68 33.21
CA LYS A 159 -3.36 -15.72 34.24
C LYS A 159 -3.64 -15.06 35.59
N ARG A 160 -4.77 -15.41 36.18
CA ARG A 160 -5.18 -14.97 37.53
C ARG A 160 -4.83 -16.06 38.54
N MET A 161 -4.10 -15.71 39.58
CA MET A 161 -3.72 -16.58 40.69
C MET A 161 -4.35 -16.08 41.98
N GLU A 162 -5.31 -16.82 42.47
CA GLU A 162 -6.05 -16.49 43.69
C GLU A 162 -5.55 -17.33 44.88
N TRP A 163 -5.09 -16.63 45.91
CA TRP A 163 -4.54 -17.25 47.12
C TRP A 163 -5.62 -17.39 48.17
N HIS A 164 -5.81 -18.59 48.67
CA HIS A 164 -6.71 -18.91 49.77
C HIS A 164 -5.87 -19.32 50.96
N GLU A 165 -6.23 -18.86 52.19
CA GLU A 165 -5.47 -19.10 53.41
C GLU A 165 -5.31 -20.60 53.72
N ASP A 166 -6.30 -21.42 53.34
CA ASP A 166 -6.31 -22.87 53.59
C ASP A 166 -5.59 -23.71 52.54
N LYS A 167 -5.02 -23.14 51.48
CA LYS A 167 -4.41 -23.87 50.35
C LYS A 167 -2.94 -23.56 50.16
N LYS A 168 -2.14 -24.62 50.00
CA LYS A 168 -0.69 -24.50 49.72
C LYS A 168 -0.37 -23.98 48.32
N LYS A 169 -1.34 -23.97 47.39
CA LYS A 169 -1.16 -23.50 45.99
C LYS A 169 -2.32 -22.59 45.63
N PRO A 170 -2.08 -21.55 44.84
CA PRO A 170 -3.15 -20.68 44.35
C PRO A 170 -4.08 -21.43 43.41
N LYS A 171 -5.32 -21.01 43.36
CA LYS A 171 -6.24 -21.37 42.29
C LYS A 171 -5.84 -20.57 41.05
N VAL A 172 -5.61 -21.23 39.93
CA VAL A 172 -5.20 -20.60 38.65
C VAL A 172 -6.37 -20.63 37.71
N ASP A 173 -6.81 -19.47 37.28
CA ASP A 173 -7.81 -19.29 36.23
C ASP A 173 -7.20 -18.48 35.10
N TYR A 174 -7.71 -18.69 33.88
CA TYR A 174 -7.25 -17.97 32.67
C TYR A 174 -8.42 -17.22 32.04
N ALA A 175 -8.16 -15.98 31.63
CA ALA A 175 -9.14 -15.15 30.95
C ALA A 175 -8.52 -14.49 29.71
N LEU A 176 -9.37 -14.05 28.79
CA LEU A 176 -9.01 -13.28 27.62
C LEU A 176 -9.64 -11.90 27.71
N ILE A 177 -8.88 -10.87 27.40
CA ILE A 177 -9.35 -9.49 27.23
C ILE A 177 -9.04 -9.06 25.81
N SER A 178 -10.06 -8.68 25.04
CA SER A 178 -9.87 -8.06 23.73
C SER A 178 -9.42 -6.62 23.92
N MET A 179 -8.42 -6.20 23.15
CA MET A 179 -7.86 -4.85 23.23
C MET A 179 -8.81 -3.81 22.61
N PRO A 180 -9.22 -2.74 23.32
CA PRO A 180 -10.09 -1.69 22.78
C PRO A 180 -9.30 -0.62 22.01
N ASP A 181 -8.38 -1.02 21.14
CA ASP A 181 -7.49 -0.16 20.36
C ASP A 181 -8.23 0.76 19.37
N LYS A 182 -9.39 0.33 18.88
CA LYS A 182 -10.22 1.11 17.96
C LYS A 182 -10.85 2.35 18.62
N GLU A 183 -11.08 2.29 19.92
CA GLU A 183 -11.72 3.36 20.68
C GLU A 183 -10.70 4.37 21.23
N MET A 184 -9.56 3.88 21.69
CA MET A 184 -8.56 4.66 22.42
C MET A 184 -7.28 4.92 21.64
N GLY A 185 -7.03 4.18 20.56
CA GLY A 185 -5.71 4.08 19.96
C GLY A 185 -4.80 3.18 20.79
N ARG A 186 -3.56 3.01 20.33
CA ARG A 186 -2.61 2.05 20.92
C ARG A 186 -1.71 2.67 21.99
N PHE A 187 -1.56 4.00 21.98
CA PHE A 187 -0.64 4.75 22.83
C PHE A 187 -1.38 5.75 23.69
N VAL A 188 -1.05 5.79 24.97
CA VAL A 188 -1.60 6.73 25.94
C VAL A 188 -0.50 7.68 26.38
N ARG A 189 -0.72 9.00 26.22
CA ARG A 189 0.17 10.02 26.79
C ARG A 189 -0.15 10.17 28.27
N LEU A 190 0.87 10.03 29.08
CA LEU A 190 0.80 10.21 30.53
C LEU A 190 1.22 11.63 30.93
N PRO A 191 0.95 12.07 32.16
CA PRO A 191 1.56 13.26 32.73
C PRO A 191 3.08 13.23 32.60
N LYS A 192 3.67 14.39 32.26
CA LYS A 192 5.12 14.54 32.15
C LYS A 192 5.77 14.31 33.51
N SER A 193 6.95 13.72 33.49
CA SER A 193 7.82 13.63 34.67
C SER A 193 9.28 13.82 34.25
N ASP A 194 10.08 14.40 35.11
CA ASP A 194 11.51 14.67 34.86
C ASP A 194 11.79 15.44 33.55
N GLY A 195 10.85 16.30 33.13
CA GLY A 195 10.92 17.05 31.89
C GLY A 195 10.66 16.24 30.60
N MET A 196 10.31 14.96 30.73
CA MET A 196 10.11 14.03 29.61
C MET A 196 8.61 13.87 29.25
N GLU A 197 8.34 13.67 27.96
CA GLU A 197 7.06 13.16 27.49
C GLU A 197 6.99 11.67 27.80
N ASN A 198 5.96 11.24 28.51
CA ASN A 198 5.77 9.85 28.88
C ASN A 198 4.63 9.24 28.07
N ILE A 199 4.91 8.12 27.46
CA ILE A 199 3.96 7.36 26.62
C ILE A 199 3.88 5.95 27.16
N MET A 200 2.71 5.35 27.11
CA MET A 200 2.48 3.98 27.55
C MET A 200 1.64 3.23 26.51
N TYR A 201 1.97 1.96 26.26
CA TYR A 201 1.09 1.10 25.49
C TYR A 201 -0.22 0.85 26.22
N LEU A 202 -1.33 0.83 25.48
CA LEU A 202 -2.65 0.50 26.03
C LEU A 202 -2.66 -0.88 26.71
N ASP A 203 -1.82 -1.81 26.27
CA ASP A 203 -1.60 -3.12 26.90
C ASP A 203 -1.18 -2.97 28.35
N ASP A 204 -0.21 -2.11 28.63
CA ASP A 204 0.33 -1.90 29.96
C ASP A 204 -0.63 -1.08 30.84
N VAL A 205 -1.39 -0.16 30.23
CA VAL A 205 -2.51 0.49 30.94
C VAL A 205 -3.50 -0.56 31.43
N ILE A 206 -3.86 -1.53 30.57
CA ILE A 206 -4.79 -2.60 30.98
C ILE A 206 -4.12 -3.54 31.98
N ARG A 207 -2.82 -3.88 31.83
CA ARG A 207 -2.07 -4.68 32.82
C ARG A 207 -2.09 -4.03 34.21
N TYR A 208 -1.86 -2.72 34.27
CA TYR A 208 -1.98 -1.96 35.52
C TYR A 208 -3.40 -2.02 36.12
N CYS A 209 -4.42 -2.02 35.27
CA CYS A 209 -5.83 -2.01 35.69
C CYS A 209 -6.40 -3.41 35.99
N LEU A 210 -5.67 -4.51 35.81
CA LEU A 210 -6.18 -5.87 36.03
C LEU A 210 -6.85 -6.06 37.41
N PRO A 211 -6.32 -5.52 38.52
CA PRO A 211 -7.00 -5.60 39.81
C PRO A 211 -8.35 -4.88 39.84
N MET A 212 -8.55 -3.89 38.99
CA MET A 212 -9.82 -3.15 38.88
C MET A 212 -10.81 -3.83 37.94
N ILE A 213 -10.28 -4.56 36.91
CA ILE A 213 -11.08 -5.32 35.92
C ILE A 213 -11.69 -6.58 36.60
N PHE A 214 -10.86 -7.30 37.35
CA PHE A 214 -11.28 -8.52 38.02
C PHE A 214 -11.78 -8.19 39.45
N ILE A 215 -13.00 -7.71 39.54
CA ILE A 215 -13.67 -7.45 40.84
C ILE A 215 -13.95 -8.78 41.51
N GLY A 216 -13.48 -8.97 42.74
CA GLY A 216 -13.73 -10.19 43.49
C GLY A 216 -13.10 -10.18 44.89
N GLU A 217 -13.58 -11.05 45.78
CA GLU A 217 -13.04 -11.27 47.11
C GLU A 217 -11.73 -12.12 46.98
N GLY A 218 -10.66 -11.69 47.66
CA GLY A 218 -9.41 -12.43 47.78
C GLY A 218 -8.18 -11.71 47.26
N LYS A 219 -7.00 -12.13 47.75
CA LYS A 219 -5.70 -11.66 47.27
C LYS A 219 -5.35 -12.39 45.97
N ALA A 220 -5.61 -11.75 44.81
CA ALA A 220 -5.24 -12.28 43.52
C ALA A 220 -4.04 -11.52 42.95
N THR A 221 -3.13 -12.26 42.27
CA THR A 221 -2.07 -11.71 41.46
C THR A 221 -2.33 -12.04 39.99
N TYR A 222 -1.81 -11.20 39.09
CA TYR A 222 -2.11 -11.27 37.68
C TYR A 222 -0.82 -11.26 36.86
N GLU A 223 -0.79 -12.10 35.83
CA GLU A 223 0.19 -12.06 34.75
C GLU A 223 -0.59 -11.96 33.45
N ALA A 224 -0.17 -11.11 32.51
CA ALA A 224 -0.88 -10.95 31.24
C ALA A 224 0.07 -10.92 30.06
N TYR A 225 -0.24 -11.71 29.06
CA TYR A 225 0.57 -11.96 27.87
C TYR A 225 -0.20 -11.57 26.63
N SER A 226 0.41 -10.80 25.74
CA SER A 226 -0.25 -10.42 24.51
C SER A 226 -0.16 -11.53 23.46
N PHE A 227 -1.20 -11.69 22.67
CA PHE A 227 -1.17 -12.48 21.45
C PHE A 227 -2.09 -11.88 20.39
N LYS A 228 -1.77 -12.20 19.15
CA LYS A 228 -2.54 -11.79 17.97
C LYS A 228 -2.69 -12.99 17.04
N PHE A 229 -3.86 -13.18 16.47
CA PHE A 229 -4.03 -14.10 15.35
C PHE A 229 -4.50 -13.37 14.10
N THR A 230 -4.13 -13.93 12.96
CA THR A 230 -4.48 -13.38 11.64
C THR A 230 -5.32 -14.40 10.91
N LYS A 231 -6.47 -13.98 10.40
CA LYS A 231 -7.39 -14.82 9.61
C LYS A 231 -7.09 -14.76 8.12
N ASP A 232 -7.49 -15.79 7.39
CA ASP A 232 -7.53 -15.74 5.94
C ASP A 232 -8.45 -14.60 5.47
N ALA A 233 -7.91 -13.73 4.63
CA ALA A 233 -8.64 -12.56 4.12
C ALA A 233 -9.20 -12.79 2.71
N GLU A 234 -9.14 -14.00 2.18
CA GLU A 234 -9.73 -14.30 0.89
C GLU A 234 -11.25 -14.27 0.98
N MET A 235 -11.87 -13.59 0.04
CA MET A 235 -13.31 -13.41 0.00
C MET A 235 -13.91 -14.36 -1.02
N GLU A 236 -14.66 -15.35 -0.55
CA GLU A 236 -15.46 -16.19 -1.44
C GLU A 236 -16.68 -15.39 -1.92
N MET A 237 -16.80 -15.27 -3.24
CA MET A 237 -17.98 -14.67 -3.86
C MET A 237 -19.05 -15.73 -4.03
N ASP A 238 -20.24 -15.43 -3.52
CA ASP A 238 -21.41 -16.29 -3.71
C ASP A 238 -21.80 -16.36 -5.20
N ASN A 239 -21.95 -17.57 -5.70
CA ASN A 239 -22.37 -17.86 -7.09
C ASN A 239 -23.90 -17.71 -7.30
N ASP A 240 -24.64 -17.19 -6.33
CA ASP A 240 -26.06 -16.95 -6.45
C ASP A 240 -26.35 -15.96 -7.61
N LEU A 241 -26.96 -16.45 -8.67
CA LEU A 241 -27.30 -15.69 -9.87
C LEU A 241 -28.38 -14.62 -9.62
N ASN A 242 -29.13 -14.71 -8.52
CA ASN A 242 -30.26 -13.84 -8.22
C ASN A 242 -29.89 -12.61 -7.37
N SER A 243 -28.70 -12.57 -6.77
CA SER A 243 -28.27 -11.45 -5.95
C SER A 243 -27.42 -10.44 -6.73
N GLY A 244 -27.70 -9.15 -6.54
CA GLY A 244 -26.92 -8.06 -7.17
C GLY A 244 -25.47 -8.03 -6.69
N VAL A 245 -24.54 -7.52 -7.51
CA VAL A 245 -23.09 -7.48 -7.23
C VAL A 245 -22.78 -6.84 -5.87
N MET A 246 -23.44 -5.73 -5.51
CA MET A 246 -23.27 -5.09 -4.21
C MET A 246 -23.65 -6.00 -3.03
N GLN A 247 -24.71 -6.79 -3.16
CA GLN A 247 -25.15 -7.71 -2.11
C GLN A 247 -24.17 -8.88 -1.96
N LYS A 248 -23.66 -9.41 -3.08
CA LYS A 248 -22.62 -10.44 -3.09
C LYS A 248 -21.34 -9.98 -2.39
N VAL A 249 -20.87 -8.77 -2.72
CA VAL A 249 -19.69 -8.18 -2.09
C VAL A 249 -19.92 -7.94 -0.59
N ALA A 250 -21.09 -7.38 -0.21
CA ALA A 250 -21.42 -7.17 1.20
C ALA A 250 -21.48 -8.48 2.00
N LYS A 251 -22.03 -9.57 1.41
CA LYS A 251 -22.06 -10.90 2.00
C LYS A 251 -20.65 -11.50 2.12
N GLY A 252 -19.81 -11.36 1.07
CA GLY A 252 -18.41 -11.80 1.08
C GLY A 252 -17.55 -11.05 2.11
N VAL A 253 -17.76 -9.74 2.28
CA VAL A 253 -17.08 -8.96 3.36
C VAL A 253 -17.48 -9.47 4.75
N LYS A 254 -18.74 -9.84 4.93
CA LYS A 254 -19.22 -10.40 6.19
C LYS A 254 -18.65 -11.81 6.45
N SER A 255 -18.57 -12.68 5.43
CA SER A 255 -18.00 -14.02 5.56
C SER A 255 -16.49 -13.98 5.84
N ARG A 256 -15.75 -13.00 5.28
CA ARG A 256 -14.32 -12.80 5.58
C ARG A 256 -14.04 -12.57 7.08
N LYS A 257 -14.96 -11.95 7.81
CA LYS A 257 -14.82 -11.74 9.26
C LYS A 257 -14.86 -13.05 10.05
N SER A 258 -15.41 -14.12 9.48
CA SER A 258 -15.45 -15.47 10.05
C SER A 258 -14.39 -16.44 9.49
N GLY A 259 -13.38 -15.94 8.78
CA GLY A 259 -12.29 -16.74 8.21
C GLY A 259 -11.48 -17.51 9.28
N GLU A 260 -10.87 -18.62 8.90
CA GLU A 260 -10.03 -19.43 9.79
C GLU A 260 -8.73 -18.70 10.15
N PRO A 261 -8.24 -18.82 11.41
CA PRO A 261 -6.92 -18.34 11.79
C PRO A 261 -5.83 -19.07 11.02
N ILE A 262 -4.85 -18.33 10.47
CA ILE A 262 -3.74 -18.88 9.68
C ILE A 262 -2.36 -18.51 10.23
N ARG A 263 -2.30 -17.57 11.16
CA ARG A 263 -1.07 -17.15 11.82
C ARG A 263 -1.37 -16.70 13.24
N VAL A 264 -0.49 -17.09 14.18
CA VAL A 264 -0.51 -16.60 15.56
C VAL A 264 0.85 -16.04 15.91
N ILE A 265 0.87 -14.86 16.51
CA ILE A 265 2.05 -14.27 17.14
C ILE A 265 1.71 -14.11 18.62
N TYR A 266 2.62 -14.51 19.49
CA TYR A 266 2.41 -14.49 20.94
C TYR A 266 3.64 -14.03 21.70
N ASP A 267 3.45 -13.47 22.86
CA ASP A 267 4.49 -13.09 23.81
C ASP A 267 5.29 -14.33 24.24
N ASP A 268 6.58 -14.36 23.98
CA ASP A 268 7.47 -15.51 24.20
C ASP A 268 7.59 -15.88 25.70
N SER A 269 7.31 -14.93 26.60
CA SER A 269 7.23 -15.16 28.04
C SER A 269 5.97 -15.91 28.48
N MET A 270 4.99 -16.11 27.57
CA MET A 270 3.72 -16.79 27.85
C MET A 270 3.94 -18.25 28.30
N PRO A 271 3.36 -18.69 29.44
CA PRO A 271 3.46 -20.07 29.88
C PRO A 271 2.97 -21.07 28.81
N LYS A 272 3.74 -22.13 28.57
CA LYS A 272 3.45 -23.15 27.55
C LYS A 272 2.06 -23.78 27.70
N GLU A 273 1.58 -23.91 28.93
CA GLU A 273 0.24 -24.46 29.18
C GLU A 273 -0.86 -23.52 28.69
N LEU A 274 -0.71 -22.20 28.96
CA LEU A 274 -1.64 -21.19 28.49
C LEU A 274 -1.64 -21.10 26.96
N LEU A 275 -0.45 -21.08 26.35
CA LEU A 275 -0.30 -21.11 24.89
C LEU A 275 -1.02 -22.31 24.27
N LYS A 276 -0.79 -23.51 24.81
CA LYS A 276 -1.45 -24.75 24.31
C LYS A 276 -2.97 -24.66 24.39
N ARG A 277 -3.52 -24.08 25.46
CA ARG A 277 -4.97 -23.87 25.62
C ARG A 277 -5.51 -22.89 24.57
N ILE A 278 -4.79 -21.78 24.31
CA ILE A 278 -5.16 -20.79 23.29
C ILE A 278 -5.14 -21.42 21.91
N MET A 279 -4.07 -22.14 21.53
CA MET A 279 -3.95 -22.82 20.22
C MET A 279 -5.11 -23.80 19.99
N SER A 280 -5.45 -24.57 21.02
CA SER A 280 -6.60 -25.50 20.94
C SER A 280 -7.94 -24.78 20.73
N ARG A 281 -8.10 -23.54 21.23
CA ARG A 281 -9.32 -22.75 21.07
C ARG A 281 -9.36 -21.93 19.77
N LEU A 282 -8.22 -21.79 19.11
CA LEU A 282 -8.10 -21.18 17.79
C LEU A 282 -8.24 -22.20 16.66
N ASN A 283 -8.32 -23.50 16.97
CA ASN A 283 -8.28 -24.60 16.01
C ASN A 283 -7.04 -24.57 15.08
N ILE A 284 -5.90 -24.09 15.62
CA ILE A 284 -4.64 -23.98 14.87
C ILE A 284 -4.04 -25.37 14.66
N ASP A 285 -3.79 -25.71 13.40
CA ASP A 285 -3.10 -26.94 13.01
C ASP A 285 -1.57 -26.73 12.95
N THR A 286 -0.83 -27.85 12.92
CA THR A 286 0.64 -27.90 12.85
C THR A 286 1.23 -27.24 11.58
N LEU A 287 0.40 -26.98 10.58
CA LEU A 287 0.78 -26.36 9.32
C LEU A 287 0.66 -24.83 9.35
N ASP A 288 0.00 -24.28 10.36
CA ASP A 288 -0.17 -22.85 10.53
C ASP A 288 1.10 -22.18 11.05
N THR A 289 1.26 -20.89 10.77
CA THR A 289 2.45 -20.16 11.20
C THR A 289 2.28 -19.69 12.64
N ILE A 290 3.01 -20.31 13.55
CA ILE A 290 3.08 -19.91 14.97
C ILE A 290 4.44 -19.25 15.19
N VAL A 291 4.43 -17.97 15.61
CA VAL A 291 5.64 -17.15 15.81
C VAL A 291 5.68 -16.65 17.24
N SER A 292 6.80 -16.88 17.93
CA SER A 292 7.11 -16.18 19.17
C SER A 292 7.53 -14.74 18.83
N GLY A 293 7.06 -13.79 19.60
CA GLY A 293 7.38 -12.37 19.46
C GLY A 293 7.64 -11.75 20.82
N GLY A 294 7.90 -10.45 20.84
CA GLY A 294 8.10 -9.70 22.08
C GLY A 294 6.80 -9.47 22.87
N ARG A 295 6.91 -8.63 23.87
CA ARG A 295 5.81 -8.27 24.81
C ARG A 295 4.60 -7.64 24.11
N TYR A 296 4.81 -6.90 23.04
CA TYR A 296 3.76 -6.21 22.29
C TYR A 296 3.54 -6.82 20.93
N GLN A 297 2.28 -6.87 20.51
CA GLN A 297 1.91 -7.38 19.20
C GLN A 297 1.31 -6.24 18.34
N ASN A 298 1.18 -6.49 17.02
CA ASN A 298 0.56 -5.55 16.09
C ASN A 298 1.34 -4.24 15.89
N HIS A 299 2.63 -4.33 15.64
CA HIS A 299 3.53 -3.19 15.48
C HIS A 299 3.15 -2.21 14.36
N LYS A 300 2.15 -2.52 13.50
CA LYS A 300 1.59 -1.53 12.56
C LYS A 300 1.11 -0.25 13.27
N ASP A 301 0.75 -0.36 14.56
CA ASP A 301 0.27 0.77 15.35
C ASP A 301 1.37 1.81 15.60
N LEU A 302 2.65 1.46 15.41
CA LEU A 302 3.78 2.40 15.46
C LEU A 302 3.67 3.52 14.42
N MET A 303 2.92 3.34 13.33
CA MET A 303 2.59 4.41 12.39
C MET A 303 1.74 5.54 13.03
N ALA A 304 1.08 5.26 14.13
CA ALA A 304 0.27 6.22 14.89
C ALA A 304 0.93 6.61 16.22
N PHE A 305 2.24 6.40 16.34
CA PHE A 305 2.98 6.79 17.53
C PHE A 305 2.88 8.30 17.77
N PRO A 306 2.59 8.76 19.01
CA PRO A 306 2.41 10.16 19.31
C PRO A 306 3.69 10.98 19.05
N ASP A 307 3.57 12.05 18.28
CA ASP A 307 4.71 12.93 17.97
C ASP A 307 5.08 13.92 19.08
N CYS A 308 4.21 14.07 20.06
CA CYS A 308 4.39 14.97 21.19
C CYS A 308 4.68 16.43 20.81
N GLY A 309 4.35 16.82 19.57
CA GLY A 309 4.64 18.16 19.04
C GLY A 309 6.11 18.35 18.59
N ARG A 310 6.86 17.25 18.42
CA ARG A 310 8.28 17.22 18.03
C ARG A 310 8.42 17.11 16.50
N ASP A 311 8.11 18.18 15.77
CA ASP A 311 8.28 18.21 14.31
C ASP A 311 9.75 18.10 13.88
N ASP A 312 10.70 18.42 14.78
CA ASP A 312 12.15 18.24 14.59
C ASP A 312 12.57 16.76 14.50
N LEU A 313 11.74 15.82 14.96
CA LEU A 313 11.96 14.37 14.91
C LEU A 313 11.31 13.69 13.70
N LYS A 314 10.82 14.47 12.72
CA LYS A 314 10.18 14.03 11.48
C LYS A 314 10.88 14.59 10.25
N TYR A 315 10.56 14.03 9.10
CA TYR A 315 10.93 14.68 7.84
C TYR A 315 10.29 16.07 7.70
N PRO A 316 11.00 17.04 7.09
CA PRO A 316 10.41 18.32 6.74
C PRO A 316 9.16 18.13 5.89
N LYS A 317 8.08 18.80 6.25
CA LYS A 317 6.85 18.78 5.44
C LYS A 317 7.03 19.71 4.24
N TRP A 318 7.08 19.15 3.05
CA TRP A 318 7.07 19.94 1.84
C TRP A 318 5.64 20.40 1.51
N THR A 319 5.50 21.68 1.25
CA THR A 319 4.21 22.25 0.81
C THR A 319 3.99 21.92 -0.66
N PRO A 320 2.85 21.30 -1.04
CA PRO A 320 2.57 21.04 -2.44
C PRO A 320 2.57 22.33 -3.27
N ILE A 321 3.34 22.33 -4.35
CA ILE A 321 3.54 23.48 -5.24
C ILE A 321 2.31 23.64 -6.13
N LEU A 322 1.82 24.87 -6.24
CA LEU A 322 0.80 25.24 -7.21
C LEU A 322 1.49 25.51 -8.56
N LYS A 323 1.01 24.85 -9.62
CA LYS A 323 1.50 25.15 -10.99
C LYS A 323 0.81 26.42 -11.50
N PRO A 324 1.55 27.51 -11.75
CA PRO A 324 0.94 28.80 -12.07
C PRO A 324 0.00 28.76 -13.27
N GLU A 325 0.35 27.98 -14.29
CA GLU A 325 -0.46 27.79 -15.50
C GLU A 325 -1.79 27.05 -15.27
N LEU A 326 -1.95 26.38 -14.11
CA LEU A 326 -3.20 25.72 -13.71
C LEU A 326 -3.99 26.50 -12.66
N GLU A 327 -3.42 27.59 -12.12
CA GLU A 327 -4.03 28.40 -11.05
C GLU A 327 -4.44 29.79 -11.52
N THR A 328 -4.50 30.01 -12.84
CA THR A 328 -4.93 31.28 -13.45
C THR A 328 -6.43 31.51 -13.26
N GLU A 329 -6.91 32.77 -13.47
CA GLU A 329 -8.32 33.10 -13.51
C GLU A 329 -9.04 32.58 -14.79
N GLN A 330 -8.26 32.16 -15.78
CA GLN A 330 -8.76 31.60 -17.02
C GLN A 330 -9.34 30.19 -16.82
N SER A 331 -10.15 29.77 -17.79
CA SER A 331 -10.69 28.39 -17.83
C SER A 331 -9.57 27.35 -17.87
N ILE A 332 -9.54 26.46 -16.88
CA ILE A 332 -8.57 25.37 -16.87
C ILE A 332 -8.83 24.37 -18.00
N LEU A 333 -10.10 24.21 -18.44
CA LEU A 333 -10.45 23.36 -19.57
C LEU A 333 -9.87 23.92 -20.87
N ASP A 334 -9.90 25.25 -21.05
CA ASP A 334 -9.28 25.90 -22.23
C ASP A 334 -7.75 25.83 -22.18
N THR A 335 -7.17 25.99 -21.00
CA THR A 335 -5.73 25.80 -20.78
C THR A 335 -5.25 24.39 -21.19
N ILE A 336 -6.05 23.35 -20.91
CA ILE A 336 -5.77 21.97 -21.33
C ILE A 336 -5.94 21.79 -22.85
N ARG A 337 -6.89 22.51 -23.48
CA ARG A 337 -7.07 22.44 -24.94
C ARG A 337 -5.90 23.05 -25.70
N GLN A 338 -5.24 24.06 -25.14
CA GLN A 338 -4.10 24.71 -25.77
C GLN A 338 -2.85 23.84 -25.78
N LYS A 339 -2.59 23.11 -24.65
CA LYS A 339 -1.41 22.27 -24.47
C LYS A 339 -1.72 21.19 -23.44
N ASP A 340 -1.11 20.01 -23.59
CA ASP A 340 -1.14 18.99 -22.56
C ASP A 340 -0.62 19.55 -21.24
N ARG A 341 -1.27 19.20 -20.13
CA ARG A 341 -0.89 19.62 -18.78
C ARG A 341 -0.69 18.40 -17.90
N PHE A 342 0.10 18.57 -16.85
CA PHE A 342 0.31 17.51 -15.89
C PHE A 342 0.54 18.04 -14.48
N ILE A 343 0.26 17.18 -13.51
CA ILE A 343 0.72 17.36 -12.13
C ILE A 343 1.47 16.09 -11.70
N HIS A 344 2.52 16.26 -10.92
CA HIS A 344 3.26 15.20 -10.27
C HIS A 344 3.06 15.32 -8.76
N VAL A 345 2.10 14.57 -8.21
CA VAL A 345 1.84 14.57 -6.76
C VAL A 345 2.86 13.68 -6.04
N PRO A 346 3.20 13.97 -4.78
CA PRO A 346 2.74 15.01 -3.88
C PRO A 346 3.45 16.35 -4.09
N TYR A 347 4.43 16.44 -4.97
CA TYR A 347 5.18 17.69 -5.24
C TYR A 347 4.26 18.81 -5.68
N HIS A 348 3.37 18.52 -6.65
CA HIS A 348 2.33 19.46 -7.08
C HIS A 348 1.02 19.22 -6.35
N SER A 349 0.23 20.29 -6.20
CA SER A 349 -1.07 20.23 -5.55
C SER A 349 -2.09 19.40 -6.34
N PHE A 350 -2.69 18.43 -5.70
CA PHE A 350 -3.82 17.67 -6.26
C PHE A 350 -5.08 18.53 -6.46
N ASN A 351 -5.14 19.72 -5.82
CA ASN A 351 -6.27 20.63 -5.98
C ASN A 351 -6.41 21.15 -7.41
N SER A 352 -5.33 21.23 -8.20
CA SER A 352 -5.41 21.61 -9.62
C SER A 352 -6.26 20.60 -10.41
N PHE A 353 -6.12 19.29 -10.15
CA PHE A 353 -7.02 18.30 -10.72
C PHE A 353 -8.47 18.41 -10.20
N ILE A 354 -8.66 18.69 -8.91
CA ILE A 354 -10.01 18.94 -8.37
C ILE A 354 -10.67 20.15 -9.05
N ARG A 355 -9.88 21.19 -9.39
CA ARG A 355 -10.35 22.35 -10.15
C ARG A 355 -10.89 21.97 -11.52
N VAL A 356 -10.22 21.07 -12.26
CA VAL A 356 -10.73 20.54 -13.55
C VAL A 356 -12.12 19.94 -13.40
N LEU A 357 -12.31 19.07 -12.39
CA LEU A 357 -13.62 18.44 -12.15
C LEU A 357 -14.69 19.47 -11.72
N ARG A 358 -14.33 20.46 -10.93
CA ARG A 358 -15.25 21.51 -10.48
C ARG A 358 -15.67 22.40 -11.65
N GLU A 359 -14.74 22.82 -12.49
CA GLU A 359 -15.06 23.59 -13.68
C GLU A 359 -15.91 22.77 -14.65
N ALA A 360 -15.56 21.50 -14.88
CA ALA A 360 -16.40 20.59 -15.69
C ALA A 360 -17.82 20.44 -15.14
N ALA A 361 -18.00 20.46 -13.81
CA ALA A 361 -19.32 20.39 -13.19
C ALA A 361 -20.18 21.65 -13.45
N LEU A 362 -19.56 22.81 -13.59
CA LEU A 362 -20.25 24.09 -13.73
C LEU A 362 -20.36 24.59 -15.18
N SER A 363 -19.37 24.27 -16.02
CA SER A 363 -19.28 24.79 -17.38
C SER A 363 -20.47 24.36 -18.26
N PRO A 364 -21.16 25.29 -18.96
CA PRO A 364 -22.21 24.97 -19.92
C PRO A 364 -21.68 24.28 -21.18
N ASP A 365 -20.39 24.28 -21.42
CA ASP A 365 -19.71 23.60 -22.49
C ASP A 365 -19.68 22.07 -22.28
N VAL A 366 -19.64 21.62 -21.03
CA VAL A 366 -19.55 20.19 -20.66
C VAL A 366 -20.93 19.53 -20.73
N LYS A 367 -21.00 18.39 -21.43
CA LYS A 367 -22.19 17.54 -21.59
C LYS A 367 -22.17 16.31 -20.67
N ALA A 368 -21.01 15.65 -20.59
CA ALA A 368 -20.88 14.41 -19.84
C ALA A 368 -19.50 14.26 -19.19
N ILE A 369 -19.44 13.51 -18.08
CA ILE A 369 -18.20 13.18 -17.37
C ILE A 369 -18.22 11.67 -17.06
N ASN A 370 -17.20 10.94 -17.52
CA ASN A 370 -17.01 9.53 -17.21
C ASN A 370 -15.73 9.36 -16.39
N VAL A 371 -15.79 8.59 -15.30
CA VAL A 371 -14.65 8.43 -14.36
C VAL A 371 -14.52 6.97 -13.93
N THR A 372 -13.29 6.48 -13.83
CA THR A 372 -12.99 5.21 -13.16
C THR A 372 -12.51 5.45 -11.73
N LEU A 373 -13.07 4.76 -10.74
CA LEU A 373 -12.73 4.90 -9.32
C LEU A 373 -12.39 3.54 -8.73
N TYR A 374 -11.24 3.47 -8.04
CA TYR A 374 -10.77 2.25 -7.39
C TYR A 374 -10.86 2.34 -5.86
N ARG A 375 -10.30 3.40 -5.28
CA ARG A 375 -10.35 3.74 -3.84
C ARG A 375 -10.80 5.17 -3.67
N LEU A 376 -11.62 5.43 -2.67
CA LEU A 376 -12.21 6.72 -2.40
C LEU A 376 -11.92 7.20 -0.99
N ALA A 377 -11.53 8.46 -0.84
CA ALA A 377 -11.35 9.10 0.46
C ALA A 377 -12.68 9.19 1.22
N LYS A 378 -12.64 9.12 2.56
CA LYS A 378 -13.85 9.25 3.42
C LYS A 378 -14.64 10.53 3.15
N ALA A 379 -13.96 11.64 2.79
CA ALA A 379 -14.54 12.94 2.48
C ALA A 379 -14.14 13.42 1.07
N SER A 380 -14.21 12.54 0.06
CA SER A 380 -13.70 12.76 -1.28
C SER A 380 -14.25 14.02 -1.96
N LYS A 381 -13.37 14.95 -2.33
CA LYS A 381 -13.66 16.11 -3.16
C LYS A 381 -14.00 15.71 -4.60
N VAL A 382 -13.37 14.65 -5.10
CA VAL A 382 -13.66 14.07 -6.44
C VAL A 382 -15.14 13.69 -6.51
N VAL A 383 -15.62 12.87 -5.56
CA VAL A 383 -17.04 12.46 -5.53
C VAL A 383 -17.97 13.65 -5.36
N LYS A 384 -17.61 14.64 -4.53
CA LYS A 384 -18.42 15.87 -4.38
C LYS A 384 -18.52 16.63 -5.68
N ALA A 385 -17.45 16.75 -6.47
CA ALA A 385 -17.48 17.40 -7.78
C ALA A 385 -18.38 16.64 -8.79
N LEU A 386 -18.33 15.31 -8.81
CA LEU A 386 -19.19 14.48 -9.66
C LEU A 386 -20.68 14.59 -9.30
N ILE A 387 -20.99 14.60 -8.00
CA ILE A 387 -22.37 14.85 -7.53
C ILE A 387 -22.83 16.26 -7.95
N CYS A 388 -21.97 17.27 -7.82
CA CYS A 388 -22.26 18.63 -8.28
C CYS A 388 -22.54 18.64 -9.78
N ALA A 389 -21.75 17.95 -10.59
CA ALA A 389 -21.95 17.84 -12.04
C ALA A 389 -23.32 17.21 -12.39
N ALA A 390 -23.67 16.11 -11.75
CA ALA A 390 -24.96 15.45 -11.97
C ALA A 390 -26.15 16.38 -11.62
N ARG A 391 -26.07 17.08 -10.48
CA ARG A 391 -27.08 18.06 -10.05
C ARG A 391 -27.19 19.27 -10.98
N ASN A 392 -26.09 19.62 -11.68
CA ASN A 392 -26.08 20.64 -12.73
C ASN A 392 -26.49 20.11 -14.13
N GLY A 393 -27.12 18.93 -14.17
CA GLY A 393 -27.68 18.35 -15.39
C GLY A 393 -26.68 17.73 -16.34
N LYS A 394 -25.43 17.48 -15.90
CA LYS A 394 -24.45 16.74 -16.70
C LYS A 394 -24.72 15.24 -16.62
N LYS A 395 -24.52 14.52 -17.73
CA LYS A 395 -24.54 13.06 -17.70
C LYS A 395 -23.24 12.60 -17.02
N VAL A 396 -23.34 12.01 -15.82
CA VAL A 396 -22.17 11.51 -15.09
C VAL A 396 -22.23 10.00 -15.01
N THR A 397 -21.19 9.32 -15.49
CA THR A 397 -21.03 7.86 -15.40
C THR A 397 -19.78 7.55 -14.59
N VAL A 398 -19.92 6.78 -13.52
CA VAL A 398 -18.82 6.39 -12.65
C VAL A 398 -18.67 4.87 -12.66
N VAL A 399 -17.49 4.40 -13.04
CA VAL A 399 -17.12 2.99 -12.95
C VAL A 399 -16.41 2.76 -11.63
N ILE A 400 -16.99 1.96 -10.72
CA ILE A 400 -16.43 1.67 -9.41
C ILE A 400 -15.98 0.22 -9.31
N GLU A 401 -14.71 0.01 -8.87
CA GLU A 401 -14.21 -1.31 -8.49
C GLU A 401 -14.65 -1.66 -7.06
N LEU A 402 -15.70 -2.47 -6.94
CA LEU A 402 -16.21 -2.88 -5.62
C LEU A 402 -15.25 -3.82 -4.86
N LEU A 403 -14.44 -4.60 -5.59
CA LEU A 403 -13.49 -5.56 -5.03
C LEU A 403 -12.11 -4.93 -4.72
N ALA A 404 -12.09 -3.61 -4.46
CA ALA A 404 -10.90 -2.95 -3.94
C ALA A 404 -10.65 -3.44 -2.51
N ARG A 405 -9.67 -4.33 -2.33
CA ARG A 405 -9.41 -5.05 -1.08
C ARG A 405 -9.28 -4.09 0.10
N PHE A 406 -10.05 -4.33 1.17
CA PHE A 406 -10.19 -3.56 2.40
C PHE A 406 -10.91 -2.19 2.27
N ASP A 407 -11.37 -1.81 1.08
CA ASP A 407 -12.14 -0.57 0.84
C ASP A 407 -13.58 -0.85 0.39
N GLU A 408 -14.00 -2.11 0.41
CA GLU A 408 -15.29 -2.55 -0.12
C GLU A 408 -16.48 -1.83 0.55
N GLU A 409 -16.46 -1.69 1.89
CA GLU A 409 -17.53 -1.01 2.65
C GLU A 409 -17.62 0.48 2.26
N SER A 410 -16.46 1.15 2.10
CA SER A 410 -16.38 2.55 1.69
C SER A 410 -16.92 2.73 0.26
N ASN A 411 -16.53 1.84 -0.66
CA ASN A 411 -16.96 1.90 -2.05
C ASN A 411 -18.47 1.64 -2.18
N ILE A 412 -19.03 0.72 -1.41
CA ILE A 412 -20.49 0.49 -1.35
C ILE A 412 -21.22 1.75 -0.88
N LYS A 413 -20.75 2.40 0.19
CA LYS A 413 -21.35 3.62 0.74
C LYS A 413 -21.36 4.76 -0.28
N TRP A 414 -20.23 4.98 -0.96
CA TRP A 414 -20.13 6.02 -1.98
C TRP A 414 -20.96 5.72 -3.22
N SER A 415 -21.05 4.45 -3.64
CA SER A 415 -21.90 4.03 -4.77
C SER A 415 -23.36 4.42 -4.55
N LYS A 416 -23.91 4.16 -3.35
CA LYS A 416 -25.26 4.56 -2.99
C LYS A 416 -25.46 6.07 -3.10
N ARG A 417 -24.56 6.87 -2.52
CA ARG A 417 -24.64 8.33 -2.56
C ARG A 417 -24.56 8.90 -3.98
N LEU A 418 -23.76 8.30 -4.85
CA LEU A 418 -23.67 8.69 -6.26
C LEU A 418 -24.98 8.38 -6.99
N GLN A 419 -25.55 7.19 -6.81
CA GLN A 419 -26.85 6.80 -7.40
C GLN A 419 -28.00 7.70 -6.93
N GLU A 420 -28.06 8.01 -5.62
CA GLU A 420 -29.03 8.96 -5.05
C GLU A 420 -28.93 10.38 -5.66
N ALA A 421 -27.75 10.76 -6.14
CA ALA A 421 -27.52 12.04 -6.82
C ALA A 421 -27.78 12.01 -8.33
N GLY A 422 -28.26 10.88 -8.88
CA GLY A 422 -28.52 10.71 -10.30
C GLY A 422 -27.33 10.35 -11.16
N VAL A 423 -26.21 9.90 -10.55
CA VAL A 423 -25.05 9.42 -11.26
C VAL A 423 -25.28 7.97 -11.71
N GLU A 424 -24.95 7.68 -12.96
CA GLU A 424 -24.92 6.31 -13.48
C GLU A 424 -23.68 5.58 -12.90
N VAL A 425 -23.90 4.53 -12.09
CA VAL A 425 -22.82 3.76 -11.47
C VAL A 425 -22.70 2.38 -12.10
N ILE A 426 -21.52 2.07 -12.66
CA ILE A 426 -21.19 0.78 -13.26
C ILE A 426 -20.25 0.04 -12.29
N PHE A 427 -20.58 -1.18 -11.92
CA PHE A 427 -19.82 -2.03 -11.02
C PHE A 427 -18.90 -2.99 -11.79
N GLY A 428 -17.81 -2.43 -12.31
CA GLY A 428 -16.76 -3.24 -12.95
C GLY A 428 -17.20 -4.00 -14.20
N VAL A 429 -16.35 -4.94 -14.59
CA VAL A 429 -16.56 -5.93 -15.66
C VAL A 429 -16.34 -7.30 -15.06
N GLU A 430 -17.24 -8.25 -15.29
CA GLU A 430 -17.13 -9.60 -14.77
C GLU A 430 -15.80 -10.25 -15.24
N GLY A 431 -15.04 -10.81 -14.29
CA GLY A 431 -13.74 -11.41 -14.57
C GLY A 431 -12.57 -10.44 -14.74
N LEU A 432 -12.81 -9.13 -14.85
CA LEU A 432 -11.78 -8.12 -15.02
C LEU A 432 -11.87 -7.04 -13.93
N LYS A 433 -10.76 -6.77 -13.25
CA LYS A 433 -10.70 -5.65 -12.28
C LYS A 433 -10.38 -4.34 -12.97
N ILE A 434 -11.13 -3.28 -12.64
CA ILE A 434 -10.87 -1.94 -13.14
C ILE A 434 -9.72 -1.32 -12.34
N HIS A 435 -8.58 -1.10 -13.00
CA HIS A 435 -7.42 -0.50 -12.34
C HIS A 435 -6.87 0.73 -13.05
N SER A 436 -7.36 1.06 -14.24
CA SER A 436 -7.06 2.32 -14.92
C SER A 436 -7.61 3.53 -14.15
N LYS A 437 -6.94 4.66 -14.23
CA LYS A 437 -7.31 5.94 -13.58
C LYS A 437 -7.60 6.95 -14.67
N LEU A 438 -8.86 7.00 -15.08
CA LEU A 438 -9.29 7.76 -16.24
C LEU A 438 -10.43 8.70 -15.91
N VAL A 439 -10.39 9.88 -16.50
CA VAL A 439 -11.51 10.81 -16.61
C VAL A 439 -11.68 11.17 -18.08
N TYR A 440 -12.90 11.11 -18.57
CA TYR A 440 -13.29 11.59 -19.89
C TYR A 440 -14.35 12.67 -19.71
N ILE A 441 -14.12 13.86 -20.24
CA ILE A 441 -15.02 15.01 -20.17
C ILE A 441 -15.45 15.33 -21.60
N SER A 442 -16.74 15.13 -21.89
CA SER A 442 -17.31 15.45 -23.19
C SER A 442 -17.78 16.89 -23.21
N CYS A 443 -17.22 17.67 -24.14
CA CYS A 443 -17.48 19.10 -24.28
C CYS A 443 -18.02 19.41 -25.69
N LYS A 444 -18.62 20.62 -25.85
CA LYS A 444 -19.03 21.14 -27.17
C LYS A 444 -17.80 21.63 -27.95
N SER A 445 -16.83 22.24 -27.27
CA SER A 445 -15.64 22.88 -27.83
C SER A 445 -14.43 21.95 -27.93
N GLY A 446 -14.56 20.68 -27.67
CA GLY A 446 -13.50 19.65 -27.73
C GLY A 446 -13.36 18.91 -26.41
N ASP A 447 -13.38 17.58 -26.52
CA ASP A 447 -13.34 16.67 -25.39
C ASP A 447 -11.96 16.66 -24.70
N ILE A 448 -11.94 16.34 -23.41
CA ILE A 448 -10.73 16.28 -22.59
C ILE A 448 -10.62 14.90 -21.93
N ALA A 449 -9.39 14.41 -21.77
CA ALA A 449 -9.09 13.23 -20.98
C ALA A 449 -8.06 13.54 -19.90
N CYS A 450 -8.26 12.93 -18.70
CA CYS A 450 -7.23 12.88 -17.67
C CYS A 450 -6.84 11.42 -17.46
N ILE A 451 -5.54 11.14 -17.45
CA ILE A 451 -4.96 9.81 -17.34
C ILE A 451 -3.94 9.81 -16.21
N GLY A 452 -4.23 9.06 -15.15
CA GLY A 452 -3.40 8.99 -13.96
C GLY A 452 -2.62 7.69 -13.80
N THR A 453 -1.48 7.75 -13.13
CA THR A 453 -0.77 6.57 -12.65
C THR A 453 -1.33 6.08 -11.32
N GLY A 454 -1.81 6.98 -10.48
CA GLY A 454 -2.35 6.75 -9.14
C GLY A 454 -3.85 6.95 -9.01
N ASN A 455 -4.38 6.45 -7.90
CA ASN A 455 -5.81 6.56 -7.61
C ASN A 455 -6.26 8.03 -7.48
N LEU A 456 -7.49 8.33 -7.88
CA LEU A 456 -8.13 9.64 -7.71
C LEU A 456 -8.57 9.81 -6.25
N HIS A 457 -7.58 9.85 -5.35
CA HIS A 457 -7.77 9.80 -3.91
C HIS A 457 -6.85 10.81 -3.22
N GLU A 458 -7.44 11.79 -2.56
CA GLU A 458 -6.75 12.94 -1.96
C GLU A 458 -5.70 12.53 -0.89
N GLY A 459 -5.95 11.45 -0.15
CA GLY A 459 -5.00 10.92 0.82
C GLY A 459 -3.78 10.29 0.15
N ASN A 460 -3.98 9.49 -0.91
CA ASN A 460 -2.88 8.90 -1.68
C ASN A 460 -2.01 9.98 -2.33
N ALA A 461 -2.63 11.03 -2.86
CA ALA A 461 -1.94 12.15 -3.50
C ALA A 461 -1.01 12.94 -2.56
N LYS A 462 -1.07 12.71 -1.25
CA LYS A 462 -0.16 13.33 -0.26
C LYS A 462 1.09 12.51 0.03
N VAL A 463 1.08 11.23 -0.33
CA VAL A 463 2.14 10.29 0.09
C VAL A 463 2.68 9.42 -1.06
N TYR A 464 1.98 9.33 -2.20
CA TYR A 464 2.37 8.53 -3.37
C TYR A 464 2.86 9.45 -4.49
N THR A 465 4.01 9.13 -5.08
CA THR A 465 4.48 9.84 -6.28
C THR A 465 3.71 9.34 -7.50
N ASP A 466 2.81 10.17 -8.01
CA ASP A 466 1.97 9.83 -9.14
C ASP A 466 1.81 11.00 -10.12
N TYR A 467 1.67 10.67 -11.38
CA TYR A 467 1.35 11.64 -12.43
C TYR A 467 -0.14 11.64 -12.76
N MET A 468 -0.65 12.81 -13.07
CA MET A 468 -1.93 13.02 -13.74
C MET A 468 -1.69 13.86 -14.99
N MET A 469 -1.77 13.25 -16.14
CA MET A 469 -1.75 13.91 -17.44
C MET A 469 -3.16 14.34 -17.85
N MET A 470 -3.31 15.56 -18.34
CA MET A 470 -4.58 16.15 -18.80
C MET A 470 -4.37 16.61 -20.25
N THR A 471 -5.17 16.11 -21.18
CA THR A 471 -4.97 16.31 -22.62
C THR A 471 -6.28 16.50 -23.36
N ALA A 472 -6.25 17.28 -24.42
CA ALA A 472 -7.30 17.39 -25.42
C ALA A 472 -6.90 16.84 -26.78
N ARG A 473 -5.78 16.11 -26.89
CA ARG A 473 -5.33 15.50 -28.15
C ARG A 473 -6.37 14.51 -28.67
N PRO A 474 -6.96 14.75 -29.87
CA PRO A 474 -8.13 13.98 -30.32
C PRO A 474 -7.87 12.48 -30.44
N GLN A 475 -6.65 12.06 -30.79
CA GLN A 475 -6.29 10.64 -30.91
C GLN A 475 -6.32 9.93 -29.56
N ILE A 476 -5.81 10.56 -28.49
CA ILE A 476 -5.82 10.01 -27.13
C ILE A 476 -7.21 10.03 -26.55
N VAL A 477 -7.88 11.19 -26.62
CA VAL A 477 -9.23 11.40 -26.04
C VAL A 477 -10.25 10.43 -26.62
N ARG A 478 -10.22 10.22 -27.96
CA ARG A 478 -11.08 9.22 -28.62
C ARG A 478 -10.86 7.82 -28.10
N GLU A 479 -9.62 7.44 -27.80
CA GLU A 479 -9.34 6.11 -27.29
C GLU A 479 -9.65 5.96 -25.81
N VAL A 480 -9.49 7.01 -25.00
CA VAL A 480 -10.01 7.00 -23.61
C VAL A 480 -11.54 6.78 -23.62
N LYS A 481 -12.29 7.46 -24.50
CA LYS A 481 -13.71 7.21 -24.69
C LYS A 481 -14.01 5.74 -25.03
N LYS A 482 -13.24 5.15 -25.93
CA LYS A 482 -13.37 3.71 -26.30
C LYS A 482 -13.10 2.78 -25.10
N VAL A 483 -12.23 3.15 -24.15
CA VAL A 483 -12.03 2.35 -22.92
C VAL A 483 -13.34 2.32 -22.09
N PHE A 484 -14.03 3.45 -21.93
CA PHE A 484 -15.34 3.47 -21.27
C PHE A 484 -16.41 2.70 -22.04
N GLU A 485 -16.39 2.74 -23.37
CA GLU A 485 -17.28 1.93 -24.23
C GLU A 485 -17.01 0.43 -24.05
N PHE A 486 -15.72 0.04 -23.99
CA PHE A 486 -15.31 -1.33 -23.70
C PHE A 486 -15.75 -1.80 -22.31
N ILE A 487 -15.62 -0.97 -21.28
CA ILE A 487 -16.10 -1.29 -19.92
C ILE A 487 -17.61 -1.52 -19.93
N SER A 488 -18.37 -0.70 -20.67
CA SER A 488 -19.84 -0.81 -20.75
C SER A 488 -20.32 -1.98 -21.62
N LYS A 489 -19.50 -2.40 -22.61
CA LYS A 489 -19.84 -3.45 -23.58
C LYS A 489 -18.62 -4.33 -23.87
N PRO A 490 -18.19 -5.16 -22.90
CA PRO A 490 -16.94 -5.89 -22.97
C PRO A 490 -16.87 -6.97 -24.08
N PHE A 491 -18.02 -7.36 -24.64
CA PHE A 491 -18.10 -8.36 -25.70
C PHE A 491 -17.77 -7.79 -27.09
N LYS A 492 -17.72 -6.45 -27.25
CA LYS A 492 -17.36 -5.84 -28.54
C LYS A 492 -15.85 -5.75 -28.67
N PRO A 493 -15.27 -6.31 -29.75
CA PRO A 493 -13.84 -6.15 -29.98
C PRO A 493 -13.53 -4.67 -30.25
N VAL A 494 -12.56 -4.14 -29.49
CA VAL A 494 -12.08 -2.76 -29.61
C VAL A 494 -10.61 -2.77 -29.92
N LYS A 495 -10.20 -1.99 -30.92
CA LYS A 495 -8.78 -1.79 -31.28
C LYS A 495 -8.29 -0.42 -30.82
N PHE A 496 -7.14 -0.41 -30.19
CA PHE A 496 -6.45 0.78 -29.72
C PHE A 496 -5.15 0.96 -30.54
N ARG A 497 -4.94 2.14 -31.09
CA ARG A 497 -3.73 2.47 -31.87
C ARG A 497 -2.70 3.17 -31.00
N GLU A 498 -3.16 4.17 -30.26
CA GLU A 498 -2.35 5.02 -29.36
C GLU A 498 -2.15 4.38 -28.00
N LEU A 499 -3.25 4.06 -27.33
CA LEU A 499 -3.20 3.52 -25.97
C LEU A 499 -2.75 2.05 -25.97
N LEU A 500 -1.98 1.67 -24.96
CA LEU A 500 -1.76 0.28 -24.61
C LEU A 500 -2.80 -0.09 -23.56
N VAL A 501 -3.76 -0.92 -23.93
CA VAL A 501 -4.89 -1.30 -23.06
C VAL A 501 -4.87 -2.79 -22.75
N SER A 502 -4.89 -3.14 -21.49
CA SER A 502 -5.07 -4.51 -20.98
C SER A 502 -6.56 -4.77 -20.71
N PRO A 503 -7.04 -6.00 -20.95
CA PRO A 503 -6.33 -7.22 -21.42
C PRO A 503 -6.15 -7.30 -22.96
N ASN A 504 -6.55 -6.30 -23.71
CA ASN A 504 -6.60 -6.37 -25.16
C ASN A 504 -5.23 -6.64 -25.81
N GLU A 505 -4.40 -5.59 -25.98
CA GLU A 505 -3.15 -5.67 -26.75
C GLU A 505 -1.92 -5.16 -25.98
N MET A 506 -2.06 -4.84 -24.67
CA MET A 506 -0.95 -4.24 -23.92
C MET A 506 0.29 -5.13 -23.88
N LYS A 507 0.16 -6.39 -23.47
CA LYS A 507 1.31 -7.31 -23.37
C LYS A 507 2.00 -7.54 -24.74
N PRO A 508 1.30 -7.89 -25.83
CA PRO A 508 1.90 -8.00 -27.15
C PRO A 508 2.61 -6.73 -27.62
N LYS A 509 2.02 -5.54 -27.34
CA LYS A 509 2.64 -4.26 -27.72
C LYS A 509 3.92 -3.98 -26.94
N ILE A 510 3.95 -4.25 -25.62
CA ILE A 510 5.16 -4.13 -24.79
C ILE A 510 6.27 -5.05 -25.31
N LEU A 511 5.96 -6.32 -25.56
CA LEU A 511 6.92 -7.28 -26.10
C LEU A 511 7.46 -6.83 -27.49
N ARG A 512 6.61 -6.20 -28.32
CA ARG A 512 7.02 -5.63 -29.59
C ARG A 512 7.95 -4.44 -29.40
N LEU A 513 7.64 -3.49 -28.52
CA LEU A 513 8.51 -2.35 -28.22
C LEU A 513 9.91 -2.81 -27.79
N ILE A 514 9.99 -3.83 -26.92
CA ILE A 514 11.28 -4.42 -26.52
C ILE A 514 11.98 -5.07 -27.74
N SER A 515 11.24 -5.77 -28.61
CA SER A 515 11.80 -6.38 -29.81
C SER A 515 12.28 -5.34 -30.84
N ASP A 516 11.64 -4.18 -30.91
CA ASP A 516 12.08 -3.06 -31.76
C ASP A 516 13.44 -2.53 -31.28
N GLU A 517 13.64 -2.40 -29.94
CA GLU A 517 14.97 -2.03 -29.42
C GLU A 517 16.04 -3.08 -29.71
N MET A 518 15.69 -4.38 -29.64
CA MET A 518 16.62 -5.45 -30.02
C MET A 518 17.04 -5.34 -31.51
N ARG A 519 16.10 -4.96 -32.38
CA ARG A 519 16.40 -4.74 -33.79
C ARG A 519 17.30 -3.51 -33.96
N ASN A 520 16.96 -2.39 -33.29
CA ASN A 520 17.77 -1.17 -33.32
C ASN A 520 19.22 -1.44 -32.89
N ALA A 521 19.41 -2.19 -31.77
CA ALA A 521 20.73 -2.57 -31.30
C ALA A 521 21.53 -3.38 -32.32
N LYS A 522 20.89 -4.35 -32.99
CA LYS A 522 21.54 -5.15 -34.08
C LYS A 522 21.90 -4.32 -35.30
N GLU A 523 21.13 -3.29 -35.60
CA GLU A 523 21.36 -2.35 -36.72
C GLU A 523 22.36 -1.24 -36.33
N GLY A 524 22.89 -1.23 -35.12
CA GLY A 524 23.83 -0.23 -34.61
C GLY A 524 23.19 1.14 -34.32
N LEU A 525 21.87 1.18 -34.22
CA LEU A 525 21.12 2.37 -33.82
C LEU A 525 21.06 2.51 -32.31
N GLU A 526 20.69 3.68 -31.84
CA GLU A 526 20.50 3.93 -30.43
C GLU A 526 19.40 3.02 -29.84
N ALA A 527 19.75 2.21 -28.82
CA ALA A 527 18.88 1.19 -28.27
C ALA A 527 19.03 1.10 -26.72
N TRP A 528 18.05 1.60 -26.03
CA TRP A 528 17.97 1.50 -24.58
C TRP A 528 16.52 1.54 -24.10
N ILE A 529 16.30 1.05 -22.87
CA ILE A 529 14.99 1.04 -22.20
C ILE A 529 15.18 1.61 -20.81
N LYS A 530 14.41 2.64 -20.44
CA LYS A 530 14.29 3.16 -19.08
C LYS A 530 12.89 2.88 -18.56
N VAL A 531 12.80 2.27 -17.37
CA VAL A 531 11.51 1.88 -16.77
C VAL A 531 11.44 2.32 -15.32
N LYS A 532 10.39 3.05 -14.97
CA LYS A 532 9.95 3.21 -13.58
C LYS A 532 8.66 2.42 -13.39
N ILE A 533 8.64 1.50 -12.43
CA ILE A 533 7.53 0.55 -12.25
C ILE A 533 7.48 0.04 -10.81
N ASN A 534 6.33 -0.49 -10.37
CA ASN A 534 6.29 -1.06 -9.03
C ASN A 534 6.65 -2.55 -9.00
N HIS A 535 6.27 -3.32 -10.02
CA HIS A 535 6.48 -4.77 -10.02
C HIS A 535 6.79 -5.30 -11.42
N ILE A 536 7.75 -6.22 -11.50
CA ILE A 536 8.10 -7.00 -12.70
C ILE A 536 8.09 -8.48 -12.32
N THR A 537 7.04 -9.22 -12.70
CA THR A 537 6.88 -10.65 -12.40
C THR A 537 6.26 -11.47 -13.53
N ASP A 538 5.98 -10.85 -14.68
CA ASP A 538 5.52 -11.57 -15.87
C ASP A 538 6.69 -12.27 -16.54
N GLU A 539 6.62 -13.60 -16.66
CA GLU A 539 7.72 -14.44 -17.11
C GLU A 539 8.10 -14.14 -18.58
N ASP A 540 7.11 -13.84 -19.44
CA ASP A 540 7.40 -13.54 -20.86
C ASP A 540 8.10 -12.18 -21.00
N VAL A 541 7.68 -11.19 -20.19
CA VAL A 541 8.36 -9.88 -20.18
C VAL A 541 9.78 -10.01 -19.65
N VAL A 542 10.00 -10.76 -18.56
CA VAL A 542 11.34 -11.00 -18.01
C VAL A 542 12.23 -11.71 -19.03
N ALA A 543 11.72 -12.76 -19.68
CA ALA A 543 12.47 -13.48 -20.74
C ALA A 543 12.84 -12.55 -21.90
N LYS A 544 11.89 -11.68 -22.32
CA LYS A 544 12.12 -10.73 -23.41
C LYS A 544 13.16 -9.67 -23.04
N LEU A 545 13.20 -9.21 -21.80
CA LEU A 545 14.24 -8.29 -21.31
C LEU A 545 15.63 -8.95 -21.29
N TYR A 546 15.72 -10.24 -20.97
CA TYR A 546 16.97 -10.99 -21.08
C TYR A 546 17.45 -11.10 -22.53
N GLU A 547 16.55 -11.44 -23.44
CA GLU A 547 16.85 -11.45 -24.87
C GLU A 547 17.34 -10.06 -25.37
N ALA A 548 16.72 -8.98 -24.88
CA ALA A 548 17.12 -7.62 -25.20
C ALA A 548 18.52 -7.28 -24.66
N SER A 549 18.81 -7.65 -23.42
CA SER A 549 20.14 -7.49 -22.84
C SER A 549 21.21 -8.24 -23.65
N GLN A 550 20.94 -9.49 -24.02
CA GLN A 550 21.84 -10.30 -24.88
C GLN A 550 22.03 -9.71 -26.28
N ALA A 551 21.04 -8.98 -26.78
CA ALA A 551 21.14 -8.25 -28.07
C ALA A 551 21.89 -6.91 -27.93
N GLY A 552 22.35 -6.52 -26.73
CA GLY A 552 23.11 -5.29 -26.51
C GLY A 552 22.28 -4.08 -26.07
N VAL A 553 20.96 -4.25 -25.84
CA VAL A 553 20.08 -3.17 -25.31
C VAL A 553 20.43 -2.84 -23.87
N LYS A 554 20.70 -1.57 -23.55
CA LYS A 554 20.90 -1.10 -22.19
C LYS A 554 19.54 -0.90 -21.49
N ILE A 555 19.34 -1.52 -20.33
CA ILE A 555 18.07 -1.49 -19.62
C ILE A 555 18.29 -0.98 -18.20
N SER A 556 17.65 0.14 -17.87
CA SER A 556 17.71 0.77 -16.54
C SER A 556 16.33 0.74 -15.89
N ILE A 557 16.25 0.16 -14.69
CA ILE A 557 14.97 -0.10 -14.01
C ILE A 557 14.96 0.58 -12.65
N LEU A 558 14.00 1.46 -12.45
CA LEU A 558 13.63 1.99 -11.13
C LEU A 558 12.41 1.24 -10.62
N ILE A 559 12.61 0.30 -9.68
CA ILE A 559 11.56 -0.62 -9.24
C ILE A 559 11.36 -0.57 -7.72
N ARG A 560 10.15 -0.27 -7.29
CA ARG A 560 9.82 -0.19 -5.88
C ARG A 560 9.71 -1.55 -5.20
N GLY A 561 8.96 -2.48 -5.78
CA GLY A 561 8.49 -3.71 -5.13
C GLY A 561 9.13 -4.99 -5.70
N ASN A 562 8.27 -5.94 -6.10
CA ASN A 562 8.70 -7.26 -6.55
C ASN A 562 9.44 -7.20 -7.89
N CYS A 563 10.60 -7.81 -7.94
CA CYS A 563 11.40 -8.01 -9.14
C CYS A 563 11.75 -9.48 -9.29
N SER A 564 11.11 -10.17 -10.23
CA SER A 564 11.47 -11.55 -10.55
C SER A 564 12.66 -11.65 -11.52
N LEU A 565 13.07 -10.53 -12.11
CA LEU A 565 14.25 -10.40 -12.93
C LEU A 565 15.51 -10.31 -12.05
N VAL A 566 16.59 -10.94 -12.45
CA VAL A 566 17.91 -10.85 -11.82
C VAL A 566 18.83 -10.03 -12.72
N PRO A 567 19.17 -8.78 -12.36
CA PRO A 567 20.10 -7.95 -13.12
C PRO A 567 21.54 -8.42 -13.00
N GLY A 568 22.39 -8.05 -13.96
CA GLY A 568 23.84 -8.19 -13.89
C GLY A 568 24.37 -9.61 -14.02
N LEU A 569 23.58 -10.59 -14.49
CA LEU A 569 24.06 -11.96 -14.73
C LEU A 569 24.88 -12.03 -16.00
N PRO A 570 26.15 -12.54 -15.94
CA PRO A 570 27.01 -12.69 -17.11
C PRO A 570 26.35 -13.51 -18.23
N GLY A 571 26.37 -12.99 -19.45
CA GLY A 571 25.78 -13.62 -20.62
C GLY A 571 24.25 -13.69 -20.67
N ILE A 572 23.55 -13.14 -19.66
CA ILE A 572 22.08 -13.16 -19.58
C ILE A 572 21.51 -11.75 -19.43
N SER A 573 21.90 -11.03 -18.39
CA SER A 573 21.34 -9.72 -18.03
C SER A 573 22.41 -8.69 -17.66
N GLU A 574 23.59 -8.80 -18.19
CA GLU A 574 24.72 -7.92 -17.89
C GLU A 574 24.49 -6.45 -18.28
N ASN A 575 23.58 -6.21 -19.26
CA ASN A 575 23.17 -4.87 -19.66
C ASN A 575 21.92 -4.37 -18.90
N ILE A 576 21.48 -5.07 -17.87
CA ILE A 576 20.34 -4.66 -17.03
C ILE A 576 20.83 -4.20 -15.67
N SER A 577 20.42 -3.01 -15.28
CA SER A 577 20.57 -2.49 -13.92
C SER A 577 19.21 -2.21 -13.28
N ALA A 578 19.08 -2.44 -11.99
CA ALA A 578 17.84 -2.15 -11.27
C ALA A 578 18.14 -1.59 -9.87
N VAL A 579 17.43 -0.53 -9.52
CA VAL A 579 17.47 0.08 -8.19
C VAL A 579 16.06 0.30 -7.63
N GLY A 580 15.94 0.34 -6.31
CA GLY A 580 14.67 0.60 -5.63
C GLY A 580 14.84 1.65 -4.54
N ILE A 581 13.90 2.57 -4.45
CA ILE A 581 13.90 3.68 -3.49
C ILE A 581 12.83 3.48 -2.44
N ILE A 582 13.21 3.65 -1.17
CA ILE A 582 12.32 3.84 -0.03
C ILE A 582 12.67 5.20 0.56
N ASP A 583 11.72 6.13 0.57
CA ASP A 583 11.94 7.50 1.04
C ASP A 583 10.65 8.07 1.65
N THR A 584 10.59 9.39 1.85
CA THR A 584 9.46 10.16 2.39
C THR A 584 8.16 9.85 1.66
N TYR A 585 8.20 9.81 0.33
CA TYR A 585 7.06 9.47 -0.51
C TYR A 585 7.22 8.06 -1.09
N LEU A 586 6.08 7.38 -1.22
CA LEU A 586 6.04 6.07 -1.84
C LEU A 586 6.13 6.20 -3.36
N GLU A 587 7.20 5.64 -3.94
CA GLU A 587 7.38 5.58 -5.39
C GLU A 587 6.28 4.72 -6.03
N HIS A 588 5.46 5.32 -6.93
CA HIS A 588 4.26 4.66 -7.41
C HIS A 588 3.97 4.84 -8.90
N SER A 589 4.43 5.91 -9.53
CA SER A 589 4.21 6.14 -10.97
C SER A 589 4.81 5.03 -11.84
N ARG A 590 4.19 4.77 -13.00
CA ARG A 590 4.69 3.84 -14.03
C ARG A 590 5.00 4.63 -15.27
N ILE A 591 6.27 4.59 -15.67
CA ILE A 591 6.82 5.31 -16.81
C ILE A 591 7.66 4.32 -17.62
N LEU A 592 7.44 4.26 -18.92
CA LEU A 592 8.23 3.45 -19.84
C LEU A 592 8.81 4.36 -20.91
N ILE A 593 10.11 4.28 -21.15
CA ILE A 593 10.79 5.05 -22.20
C ILE A 593 11.64 4.08 -23.05
N PHE A 594 11.47 4.15 -24.35
CA PHE A 594 12.20 3.33 -25.32
C PHE A 594 12.95 4.26 -26.27
N ALA A 595 14.23 4.00 -26.54
CA ALA A 595 15.08 4.83 -27.38
C ALA A 595 14.57 4.96 -28.82
N ASN A 596 13.97 3.90 -29.37
CA ASN A 596 13.37 3.87 -30.70
C ASN A 596 14.28 4.43 -31.79
N GLY A 597 15.58 4.07 -31.74
CA GLY A 597 16.57 4.48 -32.75
C GLY A 597 16.86 5.99 -32.77
N GLY A 598 16.78 6.67 -31.63
CA GLY A 598 17.04 8.11 -31.49
C GLY A 598 15.78 9.00 -31.58
N ASN A 599 14.58 8.41 -31.63
CA ASN A 599 13.30 9.13 -31.51
C ASN A 599 12.46 8.54 -30.36
N PRO A 600 12.75 8.88 -29.11
CA PRO A 600 12.26 8.16 -27.95
C PRO A 600 10.73 8.14 -27.84
N LYS A 601 10.21 6.99 -27.42
CA LYS A 601 8.78 6.81 -27.12
C LYS A 601 8.56 6.78 -25.62
N TYR A 602 7.67 7.63 -25.15
CA TYR A 602 7.31 7.77 -23.74
C TYR A 602 5.90 7.27 -23.48
N TYR A 603 5.73 6.49 -22.42
CA TYR A 603 4.42 5.99 -21.98
C TYR A 603 4.24 6.22 -20.48
N LEU A 604 3.02 6.56 -20.09
CA LEU A 604 2.60 6.84 -18.71
C LEU A 604 1.29 6.13 -18.40
N GLY A 605 1.12 5.53 -17.21
CA GLY A 605 -0.18 4.98 -16.84
C GLY A 605 -0.19 4.05 -15.62
N SER A 606 -1.10 3.08 -15.63
CA SER A 606 -1.48 2.34 -14.42
C SER A 606 -0.90 0.93 -14.29
N ALA A 607 -0.30 0.39 -15.36
CA ALA A 607 0.08 -1.02 -15.45
C ALA A 607 1.47 -1.31 -14.89
N ASP A 608 1.56 -2.29 -14.00
CA ASP A 608 2.80 -2.99 -13.68
C ASP A 608 2.99 -4.18 -14.64
N TRP A 609 4.21 -4.69 -14.75
CA TRP A 609 4.52 -5.87 -15.57
C TRP A 609 4.32 -7.16 -14.77
N MET A 610 3.07 -7.39 -14.39
CA MET A 610 2.61 -8.61 -13.71
C MET A 610 1.52 -9.30 -14.54
N PRO A 611 1.39 -10.64 -14.49
CA PRO A 611 0.33 -11.35 -15.22
C PRO A 611 -1.07 -10.75 -14.97
N ARG A 612 -1.39 -10.44 -13.70
CA ARG A 612 -2.69 -9.86 -13.34
C ARG A 612 -2.96 -8.49 -13.99
N ASN A 613 -1.92 -7.65 -14.17
CA ASN A 613 -2.07 -6.33 -14.79
C ASN A 613 -2.19 -6.44 -16.30
N LEU A 614 -1.46 -7.39 -16.90
CA LEU A 614 -1.38 -7.54 -18.35
C LEU A 614 -2.51 -8.39 -18.95
N VAL A 615 -3.23 -9.20 -18.13
CA VAL A 615 -4.24 -10.16 -18.58
C VAL A 615 -5.59 -10.03 -17.88
N ASN A 616 -5.63 -9.73 -16.57
CA ASN A 616 -6.84 -9.86 -15.75
C ASN A 616 -7.37 -8.52 -15.22
N ARG A 617 -6.83 -7.40 -15.71
CA ARG A 617 -7.25 -6.06 -15.31
C ARG A 617 -7.45 -5.16 -16.51
N ILE A 618 -8.29 -4.14 -16.34
CA ILE A 618 -8.35 -3.03 -17.28
C ILE A 618 -7.33 -2.00 -16.82
N GLU A 619 -6.22 -1.94 -17.55
CA GLU A 619 -5.11 -1.01 -17.36
C GLU A 619 -4.92 -0.18 -18.62
N VAL A 620 -4.36 1.01 -18.46
CA VAL A 620 -4.05 1.90 -19.60
C VAL A 620 -2.65 2.49 -19.43
N LEU A 621 -1.87 2.45 -20.50
CA LEU A 621 -0.67 3.25 -20.69
C LEU A 621 -0.92 4.16 -21.89
N THR A 622 -0.71 5.47 -21.73
CA THR A 622 -0.86 6.49 -22.78
C THR A 622 0.51 6.90 -23.31
N PRO A 623 0.67 7.11 -24.63
CA PRO A 623 1.85 7.79 -25.13
C PRO A 623 1.85 9.24 -24.67
N VAL A 624 3.05 9.80 -24.51
CA VAL A 624 3.28 11.19 -24.13
C VAL A 624 3.98 11.89 -25.28
N TYR A 625 3.35 12.94 -25.81
CA TYR A 625 3.85 13.73 -26.97
C TYR A 625 4.30 15.13 -26.60
N ASP A 626 3.97 15.60 -25.42
CA ASP A 626 4.39 16.91 -24.93
C ASP A 626 5.85 16.84 -24.44
N GLU A 627 6.72 17.66 -25.01
CA GLU A 627 8.16 17.63 -24.74
C GLU A 627 8.50 18.01 -23.30
N GLU A 628 7.74 18.93 -22.69
CA GLU A 628 7.95 19.32 -21.29
C GLU A 628 7.65 18.14 -20.36
N LEU A 629 6.54 17.43 -20.60
CA LEU A 629 6.21 16.22 -19.83
C LEU A 629 7.20 15.08 -20.11
N GLN A 630 7.65 14.90 -21.36
CA GLN A 630 8.69 13.91 -21.69
C GLN A 630 9.97 14.16 -20.89
N HIS A 631 10.43 15.40 -20.86
CA HIS A 631 11.61 15.79 -20.09
C HIS A 631 11.43 15.56 -18.58
N ASP A 632 10.25 15.86 -18.05
CA ASP A 632 9.93 15.65 -16.63
C ASP A 632 9.90 14.16 -16.25
N LEU A 633 9.34 13.32 -17.13
CA LEU A 633 9.33 11.86 -16.95
C LEU A 633 10.74 11.26 -16.96
N GLU A 634 11.58 11.72 -17.88
CA GLU A 634 12.98 11.30 -17.98
C GLU A 634 13.77 11.73 -16.75
N ARG A 635 13.66 13.02 -16.36
CA ARG A 635 14.25 13.56 -15.13
C ARG A 635 13.89 12.75 -13.89
N THR A 636 12.62 12.37 -13.75
CA THR A 636 12.14 11.56 -12.61
C THR A 636 12.82 10.19 -12.56
N ILE A 637 12.99 9.52 -13.70
CA ILE A 637 13.70 8.24 -13.75
C ILE A 637 15.19 8.44 -13.49
N ASP A 638 15.82 9.41 -14.15
CA ASP A 638 17.27 9.61 -14.06
C ASP A 638 17.71 10.04 -12.67
N TYR A 639 16.91 10.86 -11.97
CA TYR A 639 17.18 11.21 -10.56
C TYR A 639 17.05 9.96 -9.67
N GLY A 640 16.01 9.15 -9.88
CA GLY A 640 15.87 7.91 -9.12
C GLY A 640 17.00 6.91 -9.36
N LEU A 641 17.48 6.79 -10.58
CA LEU A 641 18.61 5.93 -10.94
C LEU A 641 19.96 6.43 -10.38
N ARG A 642 20.08 7.73 -10.13
CA ARG A 642 21.27 8.39 -9.56
C ARG A 642 21.20 8.54 -8.05
N ASP A 643 20.08 8.21 -7.41
CA ASP A 643 19.92 8.35 -5.97
C ASP A 643 20.92 7.45 -5.23
N THR A 644 21.77 8.05 -4.38
CA THR A 644 22.77 7.37 -3.55
C THR A 644 22.44 7.44 -2.06
N THR A 645 21.39 8.19 -1.71
CA THR A 645 20.96 8.35 -0.32
C THR A 645 19.97 7.26 0.08
N ASN A 646 18.99 6.97 -0.77
CA ASN A 646 17.88 6.07 -0.46
C ASN A 646 17.72 4.90 -1.45
N ALA A 647 18.41 4.93 -2.60
CA ALA A 647 18.36 3.82 -3.54
C ALA A 647 19.20 2.62 -3.09
N ARG A 648 18.63 1.46 -3.33
CA ARG A 648 19.29 0.17 -3.10
C ARG A 648 19.30 -0.65 -4.36
N ILE A 649 20.41 -1.35 -4.57
CA ILE A 649 20.59 -2.26 -5.70
C ILE A 649 19.62 -3.43 -5.57
N VAL A 650 18.85 -3.67 -6.62
CA VAL A 650 17.96 -4.83 -6.73
C VAL A 650 18.69 -5.90 -7.52
N ASP A 651 19.31 -6.84 -6.82
CA ASP A 651 20.23 -7.85 -7.39
C ASP A 651 19.61 -9.26 -7.53
N GLY A 652 18.35 -9.41 -7.17
CA GLY A 652 17.67 -10.72 -7.15
C GLY A 652 18.15 -11.68 -6.05
N ARG A 653 19.08 -11.26 -5.20
CA ARG A 653 19.60 -12.05 -4.08
C ARG A 653 19.16 -11.49 -2.71
N GLY A 654 18.57 -10.30 -2.73
CA GLY A 654 18.09 -9.63 -1.52
C GLY A 654 19.20 -9.00 -0.67
N THR A 655 20.36 -8.68 -1.24
CA THR A 655 21.44 -7.98 -0.51
C THR A 655 21.01 -6.57 -0.13
N ASN A 656 20.17 -5.93 -0.97
CA ASN A 656 19.68 -4.57 -0.77
C ASN A 656 20.80 -3.57 -0.44
N ALA A 657 21.98 -3.74 -1.05
CA ALA A 657 23.12 -2.85 -0.87
C ALA A 657 22.77 -1.44 -1.34
N PHE A 658 23.27 -0.42 -0.64
CA PHE A 658 23.15 0.96 -1.09
C PHE A 658 23.93 1.20 -2.37
N GLN A 659 23.47 2.15 -3.17
CA GLN A 659 24.17 2.62 -4.34
C GLN A 659 25.32 3.55 -3.89
N ASP A 660 26.51 3.35 -4.43
CA ASP A 660 27.69 4.17 -4.10
C ASP A 660 27.68 5.49 -4.88
N GLY A 661 28.24 6.53 -4.28
CA GLY A 661 28.42 7.84 -4.94
C GLY A 661 28.35 9.02 -3.98
N ALA A 662 28.50 10.23 -4.53
CA ALA A 662 28.25 11.46 -3.78
C ALA A 662 26.79 11.54 -3.35
N PRO A 663 26.48 12.04 -2.13
CA PRO A 663 25.10 12.09 -1.65
C PRO A 663 24.16 12.80 -2.61
N PHE A 664 23.14 12.11 -3.08
CA PHE A 664 22.09 12.62 -3.94
C PHE A 664 20.77 11.97 -3.56
N ARG A 665 19.79 12.78 -3.18
CA ARG A 665 18.44 12.34 -2.80
C ARG A 665 17.42 12.80 -3.84
N SER A 666 16.91 11.87 -4.61
CA SER A 666 16.07 12.14 -5.78
C SER A 666 14.79 12.90 -5.47
N GLN A 667 14.07 12.54 -4.40
CA GLN A 667 12.80 13.19 -4.04
C GLN A 667 13.01 14.63 -3.61
N GLU A 668 14.07 14.93 -2.87
CA GLU A 668 14.41 16.27 -2.45
C GLU A 668 14.81 17.15 -3.64
N GLN A 669 15.66 16.63 -4.53
CA GLN A 669 16.09 17.35 -5.73
C GLN A 669 14.91 17.67 -6.65
N LEU A 670 13.99 16.71 -6.87
CA LEU A 670 12.77 16.96 -7.64
C LEU A 670 11.92 18.10 -7.04
N TYR A 671 11.76 18.10 -5.70
CA TYR A 671 11.00 19.17 -5.05
C TYR A 671 11.66 20.53 -5.22
N VAL A 672 12.98 20.61 -5.05
CA VAL A 672 13.76 21.87 -5.22
C VAL A 672 13.62 22.40 -6.65
N ASP A 673 13.73 21.52 -7.66
CA ASP A 673 13.61 21.92 -9.05
C ASP A 673 12.20 22.42 -9.39
N TYR A 674 11.15 21.71 -8.96
CA TYR A 674 9.78 22.15 -9.15
C TYR A 674 9.48 23.48 -8.46
N LEU A 675 10.05 23.70 -7.28
CA LEU A 675 9.88 24.96 -6.56
C LEU A 675 10.52 26.12 -7.35
N LYS A 676 11.72 25.92 -7.88
CA LYS A 676 12.43 26.88 -8.71
C LYS A 676 11.67 27.19 -10.00
N GLU A 677 11.24 26.17 -10.73
CA GLU A 677 10.43 26.32 -11.96
C GLU A 677 9.15 27.13 -11.70
N SER A 678 8.44 26.84 -10.60
CA SER A 678 7.24 27.58 -10.21
C SER A 678 7.52 29.05 -9.92
N GLN A 679 8.64 29.38 -9.24
CA GLN A 679 9.04 30.73 -8.96
C GLN A 679 9.42 31.51 -10.23
N GLU A 680 10.17 30.88 -11.13
CA GLU A 680 10.55 31.47 -12.42
C GLU A 680 9.31 31.78 -13.27
N MET A 681 8.34 30.86 -13.34
CA MET A 681 7.10 31.04 -14.09
C MET A 681 6.23 32.17 -13.50
N ASN A 682 6.09 32.23 -12.16
CA ASN A 682 5.36 33.33 -11.51
C ASN A 682 6.00 34.72 -11.82
N ASN A 683 7.32 34.79 -11.90
CA ASN A 683 8.02 36.04 -12.28
C ASN A 683 7.75 36.44 -13.74
N VAL A 684 7.49 35.45 -14.63
CA VAL A 684 7.12 35.71 -16.03
C VAL A 684 5.67 36.18 -16.16
N ILE A 685 4.75 35.55 -15.43
CA ILE A 685 3.31 35.90 -15.46
C ILE A 685 3.04 37.28 -14.86
N ASN A 686 3.81 37.69 -13.85
CA ASN A 686 3.66 38.98 -13.18
C ASN A 686 4.39 40.15 -13.88
N LYS A 687 5.15 39.90 -14.95
CA LYS A 687 5.72 40.90 -15.87
C LYS A 687 4.81 41.12 -17.07
#